data_5ced2d7bdde53957cfba94b4fefa0580
#
_entry.id   5ced2d7bdde53957cfba94b4fefa0580
#
_cell.length_a   1.000
_cell.length_b   1.000
_cell.length_c   1.000
_cell.angle_alpha   90.00
_cell.angle_beta   90.00
_cell.angle_gamma   90.00
#
_symmetry.space_group_name_H-M   'P 1'
#
loop_
_entity.id
_entity.type
_entity.pdbx_description
1 polymer ?
#
loop_
_entity_poly.entity_id
_entity_poly.type
_entity_poly.pdbx_seq_one_letter_code
_entity_poly.pdbx_strand_id
1 'polypeptide(L)'
;MASLGSALLALAFLAAVAAIALALVGRKGEKRWVDRSRHTVYAFCALLTACVAIIEVAFAGNDFSFNIVQQHSSIETSSFYKLAAMWSSQEGSLLLWAWVLSIASSLALFVTRDKLRELVPWATAVMMGVAAFFTGLMLFAPDVDPFATLSPAPADGIGLNPLLQHPSMMIHPPMLYSGYVAFTIPFAFAIGALITRRLDADWIRATRRFALIAWVFLGFGLLLGARWSYTELGWGGYWAWDPVENAALMPWLLGTAFLHSIMVQEKRGMLKVWNATLVVGTFSMALLGTFLVRSGVLQSIHAFGDNTVGPYILGLIGVVVIGSTALIVSRLDDLRSEKRIDSLVSREAVFLVNNLLLVGLVAVIFWGTFFPLISEFFTGNKASLAAPWFARYTTPLAILLVLFTGIGPLLAWRRVSWASARRVFRVPLIVAGIALVALLALSDAGHRPWALALFVFAAFALTGLAQEFWSGAAARRSISGGSMAGALIALVARNRRRYGGYIVHAGVAVLLIGIAASSSFQTNREVNLRPGQSTEIDGRKVTYVRPTASVDGLAFTAGSVLRVEESGGKIFTLHPTRRFYRPTGQGAPTISSYFGGESDSNIGLKTGLGGDFWVAVNPGIGGVQRAARAADTGFQECVEGKPGTPPQCKALGATMRAAAANPALQAPALAEISKLQSLSADRIAKGYLGEASPAAFKIIVNPLVIWMWIGGLIALAGALIALWPSRGRRRGALVRTEGDARKEAKYREIRDAELDHAAGKLSDEDFALLDAELRREAVQLLDGAESDGAVTTNGSTNGTPAEPREKVPHG
;
A
#
# COMPACT_ATOMS: atom_id res chain seq x y z
N MET A 1 29.77 -13.34 10.37
CA MET A 1 28.86 -12.18 10.10
C MET A 1 27.59 -12.26 10.97
N ALA A 2 27.02 -13.44 11.20
CA ALA A 2 25.81 -13.61 12.02
C ALA A 2 25.92 -13.02 13.43
N SER A 3 26.98 -13.37 14.20
CA SER A 3 27.20 -12.83 15.55
C SER A 3 27.30 -11.31 15.59
N LEU A 4 27.87 -10.69 14.55
CA LEU A 4 27.89 -9.23 14.41
C LEU A 4 26.47 -8.69 14.18
N GLY A 5 25.69 -9.38 13.35
CA GLY A 5 24.28 -9.01 13.09
C GLY A 5 23.43 -9.07 14.36
N SER A 6 23.52 -10.16 15.13
CA SER A 6 22.80 -10.29 16.41
C SER A 6 23.24 -9.19 17.42
N ALA A 7 24.55 -8.89 17.50
CA ALA A 7 25.03 -7.82 18.36
C ALA A 7 24.51 -6.43 17.92
N LEU A 8 24.47 -6.14 16.62
CA LEU A 8 23.93 -4.88 16.09
C LEU A 8 22.43 -4.77 16.34
N LEU A 9 21.67 -5.87 16.23
CA LEU A 9 20.24 -5.91 16.51
C LEU A 9 19.98 -5.67 18.00
N ALA A 10 20.77 -6.26 18.91
CA ALA A 10 20.70 -6.03 20.33
C ALA A 10 21.03 -4.56 20.68
N LEU A 11 22.06 -3.99 20.05
CA LEU A 11 22.39 -2.56 20.20
C LEU A 11 21.28 -1.67 19.66
N ALA A 12 20.61 -2.04 18.57
CA ALA A 12 19.46 -1.32 18.04
C ALA A 12 18.29 -1.34 19.04
N PHE A 13 17.97 -2.49 19.64
CA PHE A 13 16.96 -2.57 20.69
C PHE A 13 17.29 -1.65 21.86
N LEU A 14 18.53 -1.71 22.37
CA LEU A 14 18.99 -0.83 23.45
C LEU A 14 18.93 0.65 23.07
N ALA A 15 19.27 0.99 21.82
CA ALA A 15 19.15 2.36 21.30
C ALA A 15 17.68 2.82 21.28
N ALA A 16 16.73 1.95 20.89
CA ALA A 16 15.31 2.29 20.92
C ALA A 16 14.83 2.57 22.35
N VAL A 17 15.21 1.71 23.33
CA VAL A 17 14.90 1.89 24.75
C VAL A 17 15.56 3.15 25.31
N ALA A 18 16.82 3.38 24.99
CA ALA A 18 17.53 4.61 25.41
C ALA A 18 16.90 5.88 24.81
N ALA A 19 16.45 5.83 23.56
CA ALA A 19 15.76 6.95 22.93
C ALA A 19 14.42 7.26 23.63
N ILE A 20 13.67 6.25 24.08
CA ILE A 20 12.46 6.42 24.92
C ILE A 20 12.82 7.10 26.23
N ALA A 21 13.81 6.59 26.97
CA ALA A 21 14.22 7.15 28.26
C ALA A 21 14.65 8.62 28.13
N LEU A 22 15.50 8.93 27.15
CA LEU A 22 15.94 10.29 26.85
C LEU A 22 14.79 11.23 26.45
N ALA A 23 13.84 10.71 25.66
CA ALA A 23 12.64 11.46 25.28
C ALA A 23 11.78 11.79 26.51
N LEU A 24 11.54 10.81 27.41
CA LEU A 24 10.74 10.99 28.61
C LEU A 24 11.41 11.94 29.62
N VAL A 25 12.74 11.91 29.74
CA VAL A 25 13.51 12.91 30.53
C VAL A 25 13.32 14.30 29.93
N GLY A 26 13.38 14.42 28.58
CA GLY A 26 13.18 15.69 27.86
C GLY A 26 11.72 16.11 27.68
N ARG A 27 10.74 15.44 28.34
CA ARG A 27 9.29 15.69 28.14
C ARG A 27 8.81 17.10 28.42
N LYS A 28 9.55 17.88 29.20
CA LYS A 28 9.28 19.32 29.42
C LYS A 28 9.84 20.21 28.31
N GLY A 29 10.34 19.65 27.21
CA GLY A 29 10.89 20.39 26.07
C GLY A 29 12.34 20.82 26.24
N GLU A 30 13.07 20.23 27.16
CA GLU A 30 14.48 20.51 27.37
C GLU A 30 15.32 20.09 26.15
N LYS A 31 15.80 21.08 25.42
CA LYS A 31 16.48 20.91 24.12
C LYS A 31 17.60 19.86 24.17
N ARG A 32 18.41 19.86 25.21
CA ARG A 32 19.54 18.93 25.38
C ARG A 32 19.12 17.46 25.31
N TRP A 33 18.07 17.08 26.03
CA TRP A 33 17.61 15.71 26.11
C TRP A 33 16.84 15.30 24.84
N VAL A 34 16.03 16.20 24.29
CA VAL A 34 15.33 16.00 23.02
C VAL A 34 16.32 15.78 21.89
N ASP A 35 17.40 16.58 21.80
CA ASP A 35 18.45 16.41 20.77
C ASP A 35 19.22 15.09 20.96
N ARG A 36 19.53 14.70 22.19
CA ARG A 36 20.16 13.40 22.46
C ARG A 36 19.26 12.24 22.04
N SER A 37 17.99 12.28 22.42
CA SER A 37 17.00 11.27 21.98
C SER A 37 16.94 11.18 20.46
N ARG A 38 16.91 12.30 19.76
CA ARG A 38 16.93 12.35 18.29
C ARG A 38 18.19 11.71 17.68
N HIS A 39 19.36 12.02 18.20
CA HIS A 39 20.62 11.41 17.74
C HIS A 39 20.64 9.90 17.99
N THR A 40 20.06 9.44 19.12
CA THR A 40 19.91 8.02 19.39
C THR A 40 18.97 7.32 18.39
N VAL A 41 17.90 8.00 17.94
CA VAL A 41 17.03 7.47 16.84
C VAL A 41 17.81 7.40 15.53
N TYR A 42 18.70 8.36 15.22
CA TYR A 42 19.56 8.26 14.02
C TYR A 42 20.56 7.09 14.14
N ALA A 43 21.12 6.88 15.33
CA ALA A 43 21.99 5.72 15.59
C ALA A 43 21.21 4.39 15.43
N PHE A 44 19.99 4.32 15.95
CA PHE A 44 19.08 3.19 15.75
C PHE A 44 18.88 2.88 14.26
N CYS A 45 18.63 3.91 13.44
CA CYS A 45 18.48 3.76 12.00
C CYS A 45 19.77 3.24 11.33
N ALA A 46 20.94 3.74 11.73
CA ALA A 46 22.21 3.27 11.22
C ALA A 46 22.48 1.80 11.58
N LEU A 47 22.17 1.39 12.82
CA LEU A 47 22.32 0.02 13.28
C LEU A 47 21.44 -0.96 12.50
N LEU A 48 20.16 -0.63 12.32
CA LEU A 48 19.25 -1.46 11.51
C LEU A 48 19.65 -1.49 10.04
N THR A 49 20.18 -0.39 9.49
CA THR A 49 20.70 -0.38 8.12
C THR A 49 21.89 -1.34 7.98
N ALA A 50 22.76 -1.41 8.99
CA ALA A 50 23.85 -2.38 9.02
C ALA A 50 23.34 -3.82 9.13
N CYS A 51 22.30 -4.07 9.95
CA CYS A 51 21.63 -5.38 10.03
C CYS A 51 21.10 -5.84 8.66
N VAL A 52 20.36 -4.97 7.97
CA VAL A 52 19.85 -5.25 6.62
C VAL A 52 20.99 -5.52 5.65
N ALA A 53 22.05 -4.70 5.67
CA ALA A 53 23.20 -4.89 4.79
C ALA A 53 23.90 -6.25 5.01
N ILE A 54 24.00 -6.72 6.26
CA ILE A 54 24.59 -8.05 6.56
C ILE A 54 23.75 -9.16 5.93
N ILE A 55 22.44 -9.11 6.07
CA ILE A 55 21.52 -10.12 5.49
C ILE A 55 21.59 -10.08 3.96
N GLU A 56 21.57 -8.89 3.34
CA GLU A 56 21.66 -8.76 1.89
C GLU A 56 23.00 -9.28 1.33
N VAL A 57 24.11 -9.04 2.04
CA VAL A 57 25.42 -9.59 1.69
C VAL A 57 25.42 -11.12 1.81
N ALA A 58 24.78 -11.68 2.85
CA ALA A 58 24.66 -13.12 3.02
C ALA A 58 23.84 -13.77 1.88
N PHE A 59 22.73 -13.17 1.46
CA PHE A 59 21.95 -13.61 0.28
C PHE A 59 22.77 -13.52 -1.01
N ALA A 60 23.44 -12.40 -1.25
CA ALA A 60 24.26 -12.21 -2.45
C ALA A 60 25.43 -13.20 -2.53
N GLY A 61 26.02 -13.54 -1.39
CA GLY A 61 27.12 -14.47 -1.25
C GLY A 61 26.74 -15.95 -1.17
N ASN A 62 25.46 -16.32 -1.14
CA ASN A 62 24.98 -17.67 -0.87
C ASN A 62 25.53 -18.24 0.46
N ASP A 63 25.54 -17.43 1.50
CA ASP A 63 25.99 -17.90 2.82
C ASP A 63 24.88 -18.71 3.50
N PHE A 64 24.78 -20.00 3.14
CA PHE A 64 23.78 -20.92 3.67
C PHE A 64 24.01 -21.31 5.14
N SER A 65 25.03 -20.75 5.79
CA SER A 65 25.15 -20.84 7.24
C SER A 65 24.06 -20.02 7.96
N PHE A 66 23.48 -19.00 7.30
CA PHE A 66 22.31 -18.30 7.80
C PHE A 66 21.04 -19.09 7.48
N ASN A 67 20.21 -19.35 8.49
CA ASN A 67 18.94 -20.06 8.31
C ASN A 67 18.01 -19.34 7.30
N ILE A 68 17.89 -18.03 7.38
CA ILE A 68 17.09 -17.22 6.46
C ILE A 68 17.54 -17.37 4.99
N VAL A 69 18.84 -17.44 4.74
CA VAL A 69 19.38 -17.60 3.39
C VAL A 69 19.11 -19.00 2.86
N GLN A 70 19.31 -20.02 3.71
CA GLN A 70 19.07 -21.40 3.38
C GLN A 70 17.59 -21.67 3.05
N GLN A 71 16.68 -21.10 3.81
CA GLN A 71 15.23 -21.31 3.62
C GLN A 71 14.65 -20.55 2.40
N HIS A 72 15.24 -19.43 1.99
CA HIS A 72 14.64 -18.52 1.01
C HIS A 72 15.51 -18.21 -0.21
N SER A 73 16.62 -18.92 -0.40
CA SER A 73 17.51 -18.77 -1.56
C SER A 73 18.15 -20.11 -1.94
N SER A 74 18.73 -20.16 -3.12
CA SER A 74 19.57 -21.27 -3.60
C SER A 74 20.66 -20.74 -4.53
N ILE A 75 21.61 -21.57 -4.91
CA ILE A 75 22.63 -21.23 -5.91
C ILE A 75 21.96 -20.84 -7.24
N GLU A 76 20.88 -21.50 -7.63
CA GLU A 76 20.13 -21.26 -8.88
C GLU A 76 19.25 -20.00 -8.83
N THR A 77 18.94 -19.45 -7.64
CA THR A 77 18.14 -18.23 -7.51
C THR A 77 18.89 -17.06 -8.16
N SER A 78 18.23 -16.37 -9.11
CA SER A 78 18.86 -15.22 -9.78
C SER A 78 19.18 -14.09 -8.81
N SER A 79 20.28 -13.36 -9.04
CA SER A 79 20.73 -12.26 -8.17
C SER A 79 19.66 -11.17 -7.98
N PHE A 80 18.79 -10.96 -8.99
CA PHE A 80 17.67 -10.05 -8.90
C PHE A 80 16.66 -10.47 -7.82
N TYR A 81 16.33 -11.77 -7.75
CA TYR A 81 15.38 -12.28 -6.77
C TYR A 81 16.02 -12.51 -5.38
N LYS A 82 17.35 -12.70 -5.30
CA LYS A 82 18.05 -12.76 -4.00
C LYS A 82 17.87 -11.49 -3.19
N LEU A 83 17.86 -10.31 -3.85
CA LEU A 83 17.54 -9.04 -3.20
C LEU A 83 16.12 -9.01 -2.59
N ALA A 84 15.17 -9.77 -3.18
CA ALA A 84 13.81 -9.87 -2.66
C ALA A 84 13.65 -10.92 -1.55
N ALA A 85 14.56 -11.86 -1.46
CA ALA A 85 14.46 -13.02 -0.59
C ALA A 85 14.41 -12.63 0.90
N MET A 86 15.06 -11.53 1.29
CA MET A 86 15.01 -11.06 2.68
C MET A 86 13.57 -10.89 3.19
N TRP A 87 12.73 -10.16 2.48
CA TRP A 87 11.36 -9.89 2.95
C TRP A 87 10.35 -10.99 2.64
N SER A 88 10.78 -12.06 1.94
CA SER A 88 9.95 -13.24 1.71
C SER A 88 9.84 -14.11 2.96
N SER A 89 10.73 -13.91 3.93
CA SER A 89 10.75 -14.62 5.21
C SER A 89 10.00 -13.84 6.29
N GLN A 90 9.62 -14.52 7.37
CA GLN A 90 9.00 -13.90 8.52
C GLN A 90 9.97 -12.96 9.24
N GLU A 91 11.16 -13.45 9.62
CA GLU A 91 12.19 -12.71 10.33
C GLU A 91 12.73 -11.54 9.51
N GLY A 92 12.98 -11.73 8.22
CA GLY A 92 13.45 -10.67 7.33
C GLY A 92 12.37 -9.61 7.07
N SER A 93 11.10 -10.01 7.00
CA SER A 93 9.97 -9.05 6.88
C SER A 93 9.77 -8.22 8.15
N LEU A 94 10.04 -8.76 9.35
CA LEU A 94 10.07 -8.01 10.61
C LEU A 94 11.24 -7.03 10.66
N LEU A 95 12.42 -7.44 10.17
CA LEU A 95 13.58 -6.57 10.04
C LEU A 95 13.31 -5.41 9.07
N LEU A 96 12.69 -5.71 7.91
CA LEU A 96 12.26 -4.67 6.96
C LEU A 96 11.28 -3.68 7.62
N TRP A 97 10.31 -4.19 8.40
CA TRP A 97 9.34 -3.36 9.13
C TRP A 97 10.03 -2.40 10.09
N ALA A 98 10.95 -2.91 10.93
CA ALA A 98 11.72 -2.10 11.87
C ALA A 98 12.64 -1.09 11.16
N TRP A 99 13.27 -1.49 10.06
CA TRP A 99 14.15 -0.63 9.26
C TRP A 99 13.39 0.53 8.62
N VAL A 100 12.24 0.27 7.97
CA VAL A 100 11.39 1.33 7.39
C VAL A 100 10.88 2.27 8.48
N LEU A 101 10.52 1.77 9.67
CA LEU A 101 10.15 2.62 10.81
C LEU A 101 11.29 3.51 11.25
N SER A 102 12.51 2.98 11.31
CA SER A 102 13.70 3.74 11.70
C SER A 102 13.99 4.91 10.76
N ILE A 103 13.85 4.68 9.44
CA ILE A 103 13.99 5.71 8.40
C ILE A 103 12.87 6.76 8.53
N ALA A 104 11.60 6.31 8.64
CA ALA A 104 10.45 7.21 8.75
C ALA A 104 10.52 8.08 10.02
N SER A 105 10.91 7.48 11.16
CA SER A 105 11.09 8.17 12.43
C SER A 105 12.24 9.18 12.37
N SER A 106 13.37 8.79 11.80
CA SER A 106 14.52 9.69 11.60
C SER A 106 14.15 10.90 10.73
N LEU A 107 13.44 10.67 9.63
CA LEU A 107 12.97 11.74 8.75
C LEU A 107 11.94 12.64 9.45
N ALA A 108 10.99 12.06 10.22
CA ALA A 108 10.00 12.83 10.96
C ALA A 108 10.69 13.76 11.99
N LEU A 109 11.64 13.23 12.76
CA LEU A 109 12.38 13.99 13.74
C LEU A 109 13.33 15.05 13.13
N PHE A 110 13.87 14.77 11.93
CA PHE A 110 14.65 15.76 11.18
C PHE A 110 13.78 16.93 10.71
N VAL A 111 12.59 16.66 10.17
CA VAL A 111 11.66 17.69 9.67
C VAL A 111 11.05 18.51 10.80
N THR A 112 10.89 17.93 12.00
CA THR A 112 10.28 18.59 13.15
C THR A 112 11.26 19.14 14.16
N ARG A 113 12.57 19.11 13.88
CA ARG A 113 13.67 19.44 14.82
C ARG A 113 13.53 20.80 15.52
N ASP A 114 12.93 21.78 14.85
CA ASP A 114 12.78 23.15 15.40
C ASP A 114 11.30 23.47 15.74
N LYS A 115 10.43 22.46 15.77
CA LYS A 115 8.98 22.60 15.94
C LYS A 115 8.46 21.63 16.98
N LEU A 116 7.29 21.94 17.57
CA LEU A 116 6.54 21.03 18.43
C LEU A 116 7.37 20.45 19.60
N ARG A 117 8.20 21.26 20.22
CA ARG A 117 9.20 20.82 21.25
C ARG A 117 8.57 20.01 22.40
N GLU A 118 7.36 20.32 22.82
CA GLU A 118 6.65 19.63 23.90
C GLU A 118 6.06 18.30 23.43
N LEU A 119 5.71 18.18 22.17
CA LEU A 119 5.02 17.03 21.60
C LEU A 119 6.02 15.99 21.06
N VAL A 120 7.13 16.43 20.46
CA VAL A 120 8.16 15.56 19.87
C VAL A 120 8.69 14.49 20.85
N PRO A 121 8.96 14.77 22.14
CA PRO A 121 9.40 13.74 23.07
C PRO A 121 8.41 12.58 23.19
N TRP A 122 7.13 12.87 23.31
CA TRP A 122 6.08 11.84 23.42
C TRP A 122 5.90 11.08 22.12
N ALA A 123 5.91 11.77 20.98
CA ALA A 123 5.88 11.10 19.68
C ALA A 123 7.10 10.19 19.47
N THR A 124 8.29 10.62 19.90
CA THR A 124 9.51 9.79 19.87
C THR A 124 9.36 8.55 20.74
N ALA A 125 8.84 8.71 21.97
CA ALA A 125 8.62 7.58 22.86
C ALA A 125 7.66 6.54 22.26
N VAL A 126 6.58 6.98 21.60
CA VAL A 126 5.62 6.09 20.92
C VAL A 126 6.28 5.40 19.72
N MET A 127 6.96 6.13 18.82
CA MET A 127 7.63 5.55 17.67
C MET A 127 8.67 4.51 18.08
N MET A 128 9.49 4.84 19.09
CA MET A 128 10.53 3.95 19.59
C MET A 128 9.95 2.82 20.43
N GLY A 129 8.79 2.99 21.06
CA GLY A 129 8.06 1.91 21.73
C GLY A 129 7.64 0.83 20.74
N VAL A 130 7.08 1.23 19.60
CA VAL A 130 6.77 0.31 18.50
C VAL A 130 8.05 -0.31 17.92
N ALA A 131 9.12 0.46 17.74
CA ALA A 131 10.41 -0.03 17.27
C ALA A 131 11.04 -1.05 18.24
N ALA A 132 11.02 -0.78 19.53
CA ALA A 132 11.50 -1.69 20.58
C ALA A 132 10.69 -2.99 20.62
N PHE A 133 9.37 -2.93 20.38
CA PHE A 133 8.54 -4.12 20.27
C PHE A 133 9.03 -5.03 19.12
N PHE A 134 9.19 -4.51 17.90
CA PHE A 134 9.61 -5.34 16.77
C PHE A 134 11.06 -5.82 16.87
N THR A 135 11.97 -4.98 17.34
CA THR A 135 13.37 -5.43 17.58
C THR A 135 13.46 -6.41 18.74
N GLY A 136 12.68 -6.20 19.80
CA GLY A 136 12.57 -7.14 20.91
C GLY A 136 11.96 -8.48 20.50
N LEU A 137 10.95 -8.46 19.61
CA LEU A 137 10.36 -9.67 19.07
C LEU A 137 11.40 -10.52 18.33
N MET A 138 12.24 -9.92 17.49
CA MET A 138 13.32 -10.61 16.78
C MET A 138 14.44 -11.12 17.70
N LEU A 139 14.62 -10.55 18.89
CA LEU A 139 15.64 -10.98 19.84
C LEU A 139 15.16 -12.06 20.82
N PHE A 140 13.87 -12.03 21.20
CA PHE A 140 13.37 -12.80 22.34
C PHE A 140 12.29 -13.80 21.99
N ALA A 141 11.60 -13.68 20.85
CA ALA A 141 10.62 -14.66 20.43
C ALA A 141 11.30 -15.82 19.67
N PRO A 142 10.77 -17.04 19.81
CA PRO A 142 11.33 -18.19 19.08
C PRO A 142 11.11 -18.02 17.58
N ASP A 143 12.01 -18.62 16.79
CA ASP A 143 11.91 -18.79 15.33
C ASP A 143 11.82 -17.53 14.49
N VAL A 144 12.25 -16.38 15.02
CA VAL A 144 12.21 -15.10 14.31
C VAL A 144 13.52 -14.29 14.35
N ASP A 145 14.62 -14.91 14.76
CA ASP A 145 15.95 -14.31 14.73
C ASP A 145 16.48 -14.29 13.28
N PRO A 146 16.65 -13.11 12.65
CA PRO A 146 17.16 -13.02 11.27
C PRO A 146 18.63 -13.45 11.14
N PHE A 147 19.36 -13.60 12.26
CA PHE A 147 20.76 -14.00 12.32
C PHE A 147 20.96 -15.43 12.83
N ALA A 148 19.88 -16.22 12.94
CA ALA A 148 19.99 -17.63 13.29
C ALA A 148 20.86 -18.38 12.28
N THR A 149 21.71 -19.29 12.79
CA THR A 149 22.68 -20.05 11.97
C THR A 149 22.45 -21.53 12.05
N LEU A 150 22.84 -22.24 10.98
CA LEU A 150 22.83 -23.69 10.85
C LEU A 150 24.27 -24.24 10.99
N SER A 151 24.41 -25.35 11.68
CA SER A 151 25.70 -26.04 11.81
C SER A 151 25.46 -27.55 11.74
N PRO A 152 26.07 -28.28 10.77
CA PRO A 152 26.87 -27.76 9.67
C PRO A 152 26.08 -26.94 8.67
N ALA A 153 26.75 -25.99 7.98
CA ALA A 153 26.13 -25.21 6.92
C ALA A 153 25.77 -26.14 5.74
N PRO A 154 24.53 -26.13 5.23
CA PRO A 154 24.14 -26.84 4.03
C PRO A 154 24.92 -26.39 2.80
N ALA A 155 25.11 -27.28 1.80
CA ALA A 155 25.80 -26.96 0.57
C ALA A 155 24.96 -26.07 -0.38
N ASP A 156 23.65 -26.09 -0.24
CA ASP A 156 22.71 -25.27 -1.01
C ASP A 156 21.48 -24.95 -0.14
N GLY A 157 20.66 -23.98 -0.58
CA GLY A 157 19.41 -23.62 0.06
C GLY A 157 18.20 -24.23 -0.64
N ILE A 158 17.04 -24.06 0.00
CA ILE A 158 15.74 -24.57 -0.46
C ILE A 158 15.23 -23.82 -1.70
N GLY A 159 15.62 -22.56 -1.85
CA GLY A 159 15.17 -21.68 -2.92
C GLY A 159 14.05 -20.73 -2.52
N LEU A 160 13.87 -19.67 -3.31
CA LEU A 160 12.77 -18.70 -3.12
C LEU A 160 11.46 -19.31 -3.61
N ASN A 161 10.38 -19.11 -2.85
CA ASN A 161 9.04 -19.51 -3.28
C ASN A 161 8.77 -19.02 -4.72
N PRO A 162 8.38 -19.91 -5.63
CA PRO A 162 8.18 -19.61 -7.04
C PRO A 162 7.18 -18.47 -7.31
N LEU A 163 6.10 -18.40 -6.55
CA LEU A 163 5.07 -17.34 -6.68
C LEU A 163 5.63 -15.94 -6.40
N LEU A 164 6.77 -15.85 -5.69
CA LEU A 164 7.44 -14.58 -5.41
C LEU A 164 8.45 -14.18 -6.50
N GLN A 165 8.76 -15.08 -7.44
CA GLN A 165 9.71 -14.84 -8.53
C GLN A 165 9.06 -14.05 -9.70
N HIS A 166 8.50 -12.90 -9.38
CA HIS A 166 7.86 -12.00 -10.34
C HIS A 166 8.26 -10.54 -10.09
N PRO A 167 8.51 -9.71 -11.11
CA PRO A 167 8.95 -8.32 -10.92
C PRO A 167 8.02 -7.45 -10.06
N SER A 168 6.69 -7.65 -10.13
CA SER A 168 5.76 -6.94 -9.26
C SER A 168 5.95 -7.32 -7.79
N MET A 169 6.31 -8.59 -7.49
CA MET A 169 6.51 -9.07 -6.13
C MET A 169 7.84 -8.62 -5.53
N MET A 170 8.80 -8.17 -6.34
CA MET A 170 9.99 -7.49 -5.85
C MET A 170 9.66 -6.19 -5.14
N ILE A 171 8.64 -5.47 -5.61
CA ILE A 171 8.32 -4.10 -5.17
C ILE A 171 7.06 -4.06 -4.30
N HIS A 172 6.09 -4.95 -4.54
CA HIS A 172 4.79 -4.96 -3.84
C HIS A 172 4.92 -5.02 -2.31
N PRO A 173 5.61 -6.01 -1.69
CA PRO A 173 5.69 -6.08 -0.24
C PRO A 173 6.41 -4.89 0.40
N PRO A 174 7.59 -4.41 -0.10
CA PRO A 174 8.21 -3.19 0.41
C PRO A 174 7.30 -1.96 0.34
N MET A 175 6.48 -1.82 -0.71
CA MET A 175 5.53 -0.71 -0.82
C MET A 175 4.44 -0.82 0.25
N LEU A 176 3.83 -2.01 0.43
CA LEU A 176 2.83 -2.23 1.48
C LEU A 176 3.39 -1.95 2.87
N TYR A 177 4.56 -2.53 3.20
CA TYR A 177 5.22 -2.29 4.50
C TYR A 177 5.53 -0.82 4.71
N SER A 178 6.04 -0.13 3.69
CA SER A 178 6.30 1.31 3.79
C SER A 178 5.02 2.11 4.10
N GLY A 179 3.88 1.70 3.51
CA GLY A 179 2.59 2.29 3.80
C GLY A 179 2.10 2.03 5.23
N TYR A 180 2.10 0.77 5.66
CA TYR A 180 1.70 0.39 7.02
C TYR A 180 2.53 1.11 8.08
N VAL A 181 3.84 1.02 7.95
CA VAL A 181 4.81 1.55 8.91
C VAL A 181 4.76 3.06 8.98
N ALA A 182 4.64 3.76 7.85
CA ALA A 182 4.61 5.21 7.83
C ALA A 182 3.38 5.80 8.55
N PHE A 183 2.27 5.05 8.69
CA PHE A 183 1.13 5.46 9.53
C PHE A 183 1.46 5.52 11.03
N THR A 184 2.54 4.89 11.49
CA THR A 184 3.05 5.07 12.86
C THR A 184 3.38 6.53 13.15
N ILE A 185 3.84 7.29 12.16
CA ILE A 185 4.23 8.69 12.37
C ILE A 185 3.02 9.58 12.75
N PRO A 186 1.95 9.68 11.94
CA PRO A 186 0.79 10.48 12.33
C PRO A 186 0.12 9.95 13.60
N PHE A 187 0.10 8.62 13.83
CA PHE A 187 -0.37 8.03 15.07
C PHE A 187 0.43 8.51 16.28
N ALA A 188 1.75 8.40 16.26
CA ALA A 188 2.61 8.79 17.37
C ALA A 188 2.48 10.28 17.72
N PHE A 189 2.38 11.13 16.71
CA PHE A 189 2.15 12.56 16.94
C PHE A 189 0.76 12.86 17.48
N ALA A 190 -0.27 12.11 17.06
CA ALA A 190 -1.62 12.22 17.63
C ALA A 190 -1.64 11.82 19.11
N ILE A 191 -0.98 10.72 19.48
CA ILE A 191 -0.82 10.31 20.90
C ILE A 191 -0.06 11.38 21.69
N GLY A 192 1.02 11.90 21.14
CA GLY A 192 1.76 13.02 21.75
C GLY A 192 0.88 14.25 21.96
N ALA A 193 0.04 14.60 20.99
CA ALA A 193 -0.90 15.71 21.09
C ALA A 193 -1.98 15.49 22.18
N LEU A 194 -2.50 14.26 22.27
CA LEU A 194 -3.47 13.88 23.31
C LEU A 194 -2.87 13.92 24.71
N ILE A 195 -1.62 13.45 24.89
CA ILE A 195 -0.91 13.48 26.17
C ILE A 195 -0.63 14.91 26.62
N THR A 196 -0.14 15.75 25.70
CA THR A 196 0.26 17.13 25.99
C THR A 196 -0.91 18.11 25.96
N ARG A 197 -2.13 17.68 25.62
CA ARG A 197 -3.33 18.50 25.39
C ARG A 197 -3.14 19.59 24.31
N ARG A 198 -2.17 19.42 23.40
CA ARG A 198 -1.95 20.30 22.25
C ARG A 198 -2.79 19.83 21.05
N LEU A 199 -4.11 20.05 21.15
CA LEU A 199 -5.13 19.52 20.24
C LEU A 199 -5.48 20.48 19.09
N ASP A 200 -4.63 21.47 18.86
CA ASP A 200 -4.69 22.35 17.68
C ASP A 200 -4.31 21.62 16.38
N ALA A 201 -4.24 22.34 15.26
CA ALA A 201 -3.91 21.77 13.96
C ALA A 201 -2.40 21.61 13.71
N ASP A 202 -1.51 21.93 14.64
CA ASP A 202 -0.08 21.97 14.38
C ASP A 202 0.53 20.58 14.24
N TRP A 203 0.10 19.61 15.05
CA TRP A 203 0.50 18.23 14.88
C TRP A 203 0.06 17.65 13.52
N ILE A 204 -1.16 18.03 13.05
CA ILE A 204 -1.67 17.65 11.74
C ILE A 204 -0.81 18.25 10.63
N ARG A 205 -0.49 19.55 10.71
CA ARG A 205 0.36 20.24 9.73
C ARG A 205 1.75 19.61 9.63
N ALA A 206 2.29 19.13 10.74
CA ALA A 206 3.58 18.45 10.79
C ALA A 206 3.51 17.06 10.14
N THR A 207 2.44 16.30 10.36
CA THR A 207 2.36 14.88 10.01
C THR A 207 1.58 14.54 8.75
N ARG A 208 0.74 15.46 8.24
CA ARG A 208 -0.10 15.20 7.05
C ARG A 208 0.67 14.72 5.81
N ARG A 209 1.94 15.14 5.63
CA ARG A 209 2.77 14.65 4.52
C ARG A 209 3.15 13.20 4.73
N PHE A 210 3.44 12.79 5.96
CA PHE A 210 3.72 11.39 6.28
C PHE A 210 2.47 10.53 6.08
N ALA A 211 1.29 11.01 6.48
CA ALA A 211 0.03 10.34 6.20
C ALA A 211 -0.23 10.18 4.69
N LEU A 212 0.06 11.22 3.89
CA LEU A 212 -0.07 11.13 2.43
C LEU A 212 0.99 10.21 1.81
N ILE A 213 2.22 10.21 2.32
CA ILE A 213 3.28 9.27 1.90
C ILE A 213 2.85 7.83 2.20
N ALA A 214 2.37 7.56 3.42
CA ALA A 214 1.85 6.25 3.80
C ALA A 214 0.71 5.79 2.87
N TRP A 215 -0.23 6.68 2.59
CA TRP A 215 -1.34 6.43 1.68
C TRP A 215 -0.89 6.11 0.26
N VAL A 216 0.13 6.83 -0.26
CA VAL A 216 0.71 6.61 -1.60
C VAL A 216 1.39 5.25 -1.68
N PHE A 217 2.24 4.92 -0.70
CA PHE A 217 2.94 3.64 -0.67
C PHE A 217 1.97 2.46 -0.58
N LEU A 218 0.99 2.57 0.31
CA LEU A 218 -0.01 1.51 0.49
C LEU A 218 -0.89 1.34 -0.75
N GLY A 219 -1.38 2.45 -1.34
CA GLY A 219 -2.19 2.41 -2.56
C GLY A 219 -1.41 1.88 -3.78
N PHE A 220 -0.14 2.25 -3.92
CA PHE A 220 0.71 1.71 -4.98
C PHE A 220 1.03 0.22 -4.76
N GLY A 221 1.26 -0.19 -3.51
CA GLY A 221 1.40 -1.59 -3.14
C GLY A 221 0.16 -2.40 -3.53
N LEU A 222 -1.05 -1.93 -3.17
CA LEU A 222 -2.31 -2.57 -3.58
C LEU A 222 -2.42 -2.74 -5.11
N LEU A 223 -2.06 -1.71 -5.88
CA LEU A 223 -2.10 -1.76 -7.33
C LEU A 223 -1.11 -2.79 -7.91
N LEU A 224 0.09 -2.90 -7.34
CA LEU A 224 1.09 -3.89 -7.76
C LEU A 224 0.67 -5.32 -7.42
N GLY A 225 0.06 -5.56 -6.26
CA GLY A 225 -0.50 -6.85 -5.87
C GLY A 225 -1.64 -7.28 -6.79
N ALA A 226 -2.55 -6.35 -7.11
CA ALA A 226 -3.61 -6.59 -8.09
C ALA A 226 -3.05 -6.95 -9.47
N ARG A 227 -1.95 -6.32 -9.90
CA ARG A 227 -1.29 -6.64 -11.17
C ARG A 227 -0.66 -8.03 -11.15
N TRP A 228 0.01 -8.39 -10.06
CA TRP A 228 0.59 -9.71 -9.89
C TRP A 228 -0.49 -10.81 -9.93
N SER A 229 -1.56 -10.65 -9.15
CA SER A 229 -2.70 -11.59 -9.15
C SER A 229 -3.26 -11.80 -10.56
N TYR A 230 -3.40 -10.72 -11.32
CA TYR A 230 -3.93 -10.75 -12.68
C TYR A 230 -3.03 -11.49 -13.68
N THR A 231 -1.71 -11.47 -13.47
CA THR A 231 -0.73 -12.03 -14.42
C THR A 231 -0.18 -13.41 -14.06
N GLU A 232 -0.20 -13.79 -12.77
CA GLU A 232 0.50 -14.99 -12.28
C GLU A 232 -0.39 -16.09 -11.71
N LEU A 233 -1.55 -15.74 -11.15
CA LEU A 233 -2.35 -16.75 -10.45
C LEU A 233 -3.24 -17.59 -11.37
N GLY A 234 -3.43 -17.21 -12.63
CA GLY A 234 -4.16 -17.98 -13.63
C GLY A 234 -5.69 -18.08 -13.42
N TRP A 235 -6.25 -17.43 -12.40
CA TRP A 235 -7.69 -17.41 -12.16
C TRP A 235 -8.45 -16.30 -12.91
N GLY A 236 -7.71 -15.30 -13.45
CA GLY A 236 -8.24 -14.27 -14.34
C GLY A 236 -8.79 -13.02 -13.65
N GLY A 237 -8.65 -12.92 -12.34
CA GLY A 237 -9.03 -11.73 -11.58
C GLY A 237 -7.83 -11.00 -11.02
N TYR A 238 -8.07 -9.77 -10.58
CA TYR A 238 -7.06 -8.90 -9.95
C TYR A 238 -7.35 -8.63 -8.47
N TRP A 239 -8.48 -9.14 -7.93
CA TRP A 239 -8.90 -8.99 -6.53
C TRP A 239 -9.78 -10.14 -6.10
N ALA A 240 -9.32 -10.94 -5.14
CA ALA A 240 -9.99 -12.15 -4.68
C ALA A 240 -10.82 -11.97 -3.40
N TRP A 241 -10.78 -10.81 -2.75
CA TRP A 241 -11.30 -10.59 -1.39
C TRP A 241 -10.60 -11.50 -0.35
N ASP A 242 -9.35 -11.83 -0.62
CA ASP A 242 -8.51 -12.56 0.32
C ASP A 242 -8.36 -11.79 1.65
N PRO A 243 -8.30 -12.46 2.82
CA PRO A 243 -8.17 -11.80 4.12
C PRO A 243 -7.00 -10.81 4.20
N VAL A 244 -5.87 -11.09 3.55
CA VAL A 244 -4.69 -10.22 3.57
C VAL A 244 -4.84 -9.06 2.57
N GLU A 245 -5.46 -9.28 1.40
CA GLU A 245 -5.85 -8.18 0.50
C GLU A 245 -6.78 -7.20 1.22
N ASN A 246 -7.81 -7.71 1.89
CA ASN A 246 -8.77 -6.93 2.67
C ASN A 246 -8.07 -6.16 3.81
N ALA A 247 -7.13 -6.82 4.51
CA ALA A 247 -6.34 -6.21 5.56
C ALA A 247 -5.47 -5.03 5.06
N ALA A 248 -5.04 -5.05 3.81
CA ALA A 248 -4.32 -3.93 3.19
C ALA A 248 -5.25 -2.79 2.77
N LEU A 249 -6.46 -3.12 2.31
CA LEU A 249 -7.44 -2.13 1.86
C LEU A 249 -8.03 -1.32 3.02
N MET A 250 -8.29 -1.94 4.17
CA MET A 250 -8.93 -1.27 5.32
C MET A 250 -8.13 -0.05 5.84
N PRO A 251 -6.83 -0.11 6.14
CA PRO A 251 -6.06 1.06 6.57
C PRO A 251 -5.92 2.11 5.45
N TRP A 252 -5.93 1.71 4.17
CA TRP A 252 -5.93 2.65 3.05
C TRP A 252 -7.23 3.48 3.00
N LEU A 253 -8.40 2.85 3.23
CA LEU A 253 -9.70 3.52 3.30
C LEU A 253 -9.80 4.44 4.53
N LEU A 254 -9.38 3.97 5.73
CA LEU A 254 -9.35 4.81 6.93
C LEU A 254 -8.35 5.96 6.80
N GLY A 255 -7.19 5.71 6.21
CA GLY A 255 -6.20 6.74 5.88
C GLY A 255 -6.76 7.78 4.91
N THR A 256 -7.59 7.37 3.94
CA THR A 256 -8.32 8.26 3.04
C THR A 256 -9.30 9.13 3.82
N ALA A 257 -10.11 8.54 4.71
CA ALA A 257 -11.02 9.27 5.59
C ALA A 257 -10.26 10.28 6.47
N PHE A 258 -9.14 9.86 7.06
CA PHE A 258 -8.27 10.72 7.86
C PHE A 258 -7.74 11.91 7.06
N LEU A 259 -7.21 11.69 5.85
CA LEU A 259 -6.68 12.75 4.97
C LEU A 259 -7.75 13.79 4.60
N HIS A 260 -9.01 13.38 4.43
CA HIS A 260 -10.12 14.29 4.17
C HIS A 260 -10.54 15.04 5.44
N SER A 261 -10.67 14.34 6.55
CA SER A 261 -11.14 14.89 7.81
C SER A 261 -10.18 15.93 8.42
N ILE A 262 -8.85 15.69 8.30
CA ILE A 262 -7.87 16.67 8.79
C ILE A 262 -7.92 18.01 8.06
N MET A 263 -8.43 18.04 6.81
CA MET A 263 -8.62 19.32 6.10
C MET A 263 -9.72 20.17 6.76
N VAL A 264 -10.75 19.53 7.28
CA VAL A 264 -11.82 20.22 8.04
C VAL A 264 -11.25 20.74 9.36
N GLN A 265 -10.48 19.96 10.09
CA GLN A 265 -9.85 20.41 11.33
C GLN A 265 -8.85 21.55 11.09
N GLU A 266 -8.02 21.48 10.04
CA GLU A 266 -7.06 22.55 9.69
C GLU A 266 -7.72 23.89 9.39
N LYS A 267 -8.93 23.87 8.80
CA LYS A 267 -9.64 25.08 8.38
C LYS A 267 -10.67 25.58 9.39
N ARG A 268 -11.37 24.65 10.03
CA ARG A 268 -12.54 24.94 10.86
C ARG A 268 -12.35 24.62 12.34
N GLY A 269 -11.30 23.88 12.71
CA GLY A 269 -11.11 23.40 14.08
C GLY A 269 -12.11 22.32 14.52
N MET A 270 -12.88 21.75 13.57
CA MET A 270 -13.93 20.77 13.81
C MET A 270 -13.39 19.34 13.69
N LEU A 271 -14.17 18.33 14.08
CA LEU A 271 -13.91 16.90 13.93
C LEU A 271 -12.65 16.40 14.67
N LYS A 272 -12.25 17.02 15.77
CA LYS A 272 -11.03 16.63 16.52
C LYS A 272 -11.11 15.21 17.06
N VAL A 273 -12.23 14.81 17.70
CA VAL A 273 -12.46 13.43 18.18
C VAL A 273 -12.38 12.44 17.02
N TRP A 274 -13.09 12.77 15.94
CA TRP A 274 -13.14 11.94 14.74
C TRP A 274 -11.75 11.70 14.15
N ASN A 275 -10.92 12.74 14.05
CA ASN A 275 -9.55 12.64 13.53
C ASN A 275 -8.64 11.81 14.42
N ALA A 276 -8.75 11.96 15.74
CA ALA A 276 -8.01 11.13 16.69
C ALA A 276 -8.42 9.65 16.55
N THR A 277 -9.71 9.37 16.44
CA THR A 277 -10.22 8.00 16.23
C THR A 277 -9.78 7.42 14.87
N LEU A 278 -9.83 8.20 13.79
CA LEU A 278 -9.42 7.75 12.46
C LEU A 278 -7.94 7.39 12.39
N VAL A 279 -7.05 8.21 12.96
CA VAL A 279 -5.61 7.91 12.92
C VAL A 279 -5.25 6.70 13.78
N VAL A 280 -5.89 6.55 14.94
CA VAL A 280 -5.74 5.35 15.79
C VAL A 280 -6.26 4.13 15.03
N GLY A 281 -7.47 4.21 14.45
CA GLY A 281 -8.05 3.14 13.65
C GLY A 281 -7.18 2.75 12.45
N THR A 282 -6.62 3.73 11.73
CA THR A 282 -5.73 3.50 10.59
C THR A 282 -4.50 2.70 11.00
N PHE A 283 -3.83 3.11 12.09
CA PHE A 283 -2.65 2.41 12.59
C PHE A 283 -3.00 1.03 13.15
N SER A 284 -4.12 0.90 13.88
CA SER A 284 -4.60 -0.40 14.38
C SER A 284 -4.90 -1.38 13.26
N MET A 285 -5.51 -0.92 12.13
CA MET A 285 -5.74 -1.76 10.95
C MET A 285 -4.43 -2.12 10.23
N ALA A 286 -3.43 -1.25 10.22
CA ALA A 286 -2.09 -1.57 9.70
C ALA A 286 -1.41 -2.68 10.53
N LEU A 287 -1.50 -2.60 11.86
CA LEU A 287 -1.04 -3.69 12.75
C LEU A 287 -1.84 -4.97 12.57
N LEU A 288 -3.17 -4.87 12.36
CA LEU A 288 -4.03 -6.00 12.08
C LEU A 288 -3.64 -6.71 10.79
N GLY A 289 -3.29 -5.97 9.73
CA GLY A 289 -2.72 -6.53 8.51
C GLY A 289 -1.42 -7.30 8.77
N THR A 290 -0.54 -6.72 9.58
CA THR A 290 0.70 -7.37 10.03
C THR A 290 0.42 -8.65 10.83
N PHE A 291 -0.62 -8.64 11.67
CA PHE A 291 -1.08 -9.80 12.43
C PHE A 291 -1.61 -10.92 11.53
N LEU A 292 -2.52 -10.60 10.58
CA LEU A 292 -3.15 -11.60 9.72
C LEU A 292 -2.15 -12.36 8.84
N VAL A 293 -1.15 -11.66 8.30
CA VAL A 293 -0.08 -12.28 7.50
C VAL A 293 0.75 -13.28 8.30
N ARG A 294 0.86 -13.10 9.65
CA ARG A 294 1.79 -13.84 10.53
C ARG A 294 1.13 -14.73 11.57
N SER A 295 -0.18 -14.75 11.64
CA SER A 295 -0.88 -15.52 12.68
C SER A 295 -1.41 -16.87 12.20
N GLY A 296 -1.55 -17.06 10.87
CA GLY A 296 -2.22 -18.23 10.31
C GLY A 296 -3.70 -18.38 10.71
N VAL A 297 -4.28 -17.41 11.43
CA VAL A 297 -5.66 -17.47 11.96
C VAL A 297 -6.70 -17.53 10.84
N LEU A 298 -6.42 -16.87 9.72
CA LEU A 298 -7.23 -16.93 8.50
C LEU A 298 -6.39 -17.51 7.36
N GLN A 299 -6.97 -18.42 6.59
CA GLN A 299 -6.31 -18.99 5.41
C GLN A 299 -6.14 -17.92 4.33
N SER A 300 -4.93 -17.75 3.83
CA SER A 300 -4.57 -16.83 2.77
C SER A 300 -3.33 -17.32 2.03
N ILE A 301 -3.27 -17.09 0.72
CA ILE A 301 -2.06 -17.33 -0.09
C ILE A 301 -0.90 -16.39 0.28
N HIS A 302 -1.16 -15.35 1.08
CA HIS A 302 -0.18 -14.37 1.54
C HIS A 302 0.32 -14.65 2.97
N ALA A 303 -0.19 -15.69 3.65
CA ALA A 303 0.22 -16.02 5.00
C ALA A 303 1.56 -16.77 5.00
N PHE A 304 2.41 -16.48 6.00
CA PHE A 304 3.69 -17.19 6.21
C PHE A 304 3.52 -18.56 6.90
N GLY A 305 2.29 -19.04 7.04
CA GLY A 305 1.98 -20.25 7.78
C GLY A 305 1.74 -20.00 9.27
N ASP A 306 1.51 -21.07 10.03
CA ASP A 306 1.32 -21.01 11.48
C ASP A 306 2.64 -20.67 12.16
N ASN A 307 2.63 -19.60 12.96
CA ASN A 307 3.82 -19.18 13.67
C ASN A 307 3.53 -18.54 15.04
N THR A 308 4.60 -18.41 15.83
CA THR A 308 4.55 -18.03 17.23
C THR A 308 4.35 -16.54 17.49
N VAL A 309 4.46 -15.66 16.48
CA VAL A 309 4.46 -14.19 16.69
C VAL A 309 3.05 -13.58 16.73
N GLY A 310 2.04 -14.29 16.25
CA GLY A 310 0.65 -13.81 16.24
C GLY A 310 0.18 -13.23 17.58
N PRO A 311 0.25 -13.99 18.70
CA PRO A 311 -0.18 -13.53 20.02
C PRO A 311 0.51 -12.23 20.49
N TYR A 312 1.80 -12.06 20.20
CA TYR A 312 2.54 -10.84 20.59
C TYR A 312 2.02 -9.62 19.84
N ILE A 313 1.80 -9.76 18.51
CA ILE A 313 1.26 -8.65 17.70
C ILE A 313 -0.18 -8.32 18.13
N LEU A 314 -0.99 -9.32 18.47
CA LEU A 314 -2.34 -9.11 19.02
C LEU A 314 -2.30 -8.36 20.36
N GLY A 315 -1.33 -8.68 21.21
CA GLY A 315 -1.06 -7.94 22.45
C GLY A 315 -0.74 -6.48 22.20
N LEU A 316 0.12 -6.19 21.21
CA LEU A 316 0.42 -4.81 20.80
C LEU A 316 -0.83 -4.08 20.28
N ILE A 317 -1.66 -4.73 19.46
CA ILE A 317 -2.93 -4.16 18.99
C ILE A 317 -3.83 -3.82 20.20
N GLY A 318 -3.93 -4.72 21.16
CA GLY A 318 -4.68 -4.50 22.40
C GLY A 318 -4.20 -3.25 23.16
N VAL A 319 -2.90 -3.12 23.37
CA VAL A 319 -2.29 -1.94 24.02
C VAL A 319 -2.58 -0.66 23.25
N VAL A 320 -2.42 -0.69 21.92
CA VAL A 320 -2.69 0.47 21.03
C VAL A 320 -4.16 0.87 21.10
N VAL A 321 -5.08 -0.07 20.92
CA VAL A 321 -6.53 0.23 20.87
C VAL A 321 -7.03 0.67 22.24
N ILE A 322 -6.78 -0.09 23.28
CA ILE A 322 -7.27 0.20 24.64
C ILE A 322 -6.62 1.49 25.17
N GLY A 323 -5.29 1.61 25.07
CA GLY A 323 -4.57 2.79 25.56
C GLY A 323 -4.96 4.07 24.83
N SER A 324 -5.08 4.02 23.51
CA SER A 324 -5.51 5.18 22.71
C SER A 324 -6.95 5.56 22.97
N THR A 325 -7.86 4.58 23.08
CA THR A 325 -9.27 4.83 23.39
C THR A 325 -9.43 5.47 24.77
N ALA A 326 -8.76 4.91 25.79
CA ALA A 326 -8.76 5.48 27.14
C ALA A 326 -8.23 6.92 27.13
N LEU A 327 -7.16 7.18 26.35
CA LEU A 327 -6.60 8.52 26.22
C LEU A 327 -7.56 9.48 25.52
N ILE A 328 -8.22 9.08 24.43
CA ILE A 328 -9.23 9.88 23.72
C ILE A 328 -10.41 10.20 24.68
N VAL A 329 -10.94 9.18 25.38
CA VAL A 329 -12.05 9.34 26.32
C VAL A 329 -11.67 10.34 27.42
N SER A 330 -10.46 10.26 27.99
CA SER A 330 -9.96 11.17 29.02
C SER A 330 -9.77 12.63 28.54
N ARG A 331 -9.88 12.88 27.24
CA ARG A 331 -9.69 14.19 26.58
C ARG A 331 -10.92 14.66 25.83
N LEU A 332 -12.09 14.01 26.00
CA LEU A 332 -13.30 14.34 25.24
C LEU A 332 -13.70 15.82 25.40
N ASP A 333 -13.58 16.39 26.60
CA ASP A 333 -13.91 17.80 26.83
C ASP A 333 -12.97 18.75 26.07
N ASP A 334 -11.67 18.45 26.04
CA ASP A 334 -10.67 19.24 25.32
C ASP A 334 -10.82 19.09 23.79
N LEU A 335 -11.36 17.96 23.35
CA LEU A 335 -11.58 17.64 21.94
C LEU A 335 -12.92 18.16 21.39
N ARG A 336 -13.84 18.60 22.25
CA ARG A 336 -15.12 19.18 21.81
C ARG A 336 -14.89 20.35 20.83
N SER A 337 -15.69 20.38 19.80
CA SER A 337 -15.68 21.47 18.83
C SER A 337 -16.72 22.50 19.21
N GLU A 338 -16.31 23.76 19.36
CA GLU A 338 -17.24 24.90 19.56
C GLU A 338 -18.06 25.20 18.29
N LYS A 339 -17.52 24.86 17.12
CA LYS A 339 -18.12 25.09 15.80
C LYS A 339 -18.93 23.89 15.35
N ARG A 340 -20.08 24.14 14.74
CA ARG A 340 -20.97 23.16 14.12
C ARG A 340 -20.91 23.28 12.59
N ILE A 341 -21.48 22.33 11.88
CA ILE A 341 -21.68 22.41 10.43
C ILE A 341 -22.76 23.46 10.17
N ASP A 342 -22.40 24.48 9.41
CA ASP A 342 -23.28 25.63 9.16
C ASP A 342 -24.42 25.30 8.17
N SER A 343 -24.12 24.39 7.19
CA SER A 343 -25.08 23.98 6.16
C SER A 343 -24.77 22.56 5.66
N LEU A 344 -25.82 21.81 5.34
CA LEU A 344 -25.69 20.52 4.66
C LEU A 344 -25.21 20.69 3.21
N VAL A 345 -25.45 21.86 2.60
CA VAL A 345 -24.90 22.21 1.29
C VAL A 345 -23.57 22.93 1.51
N SER A 346 -22.57 22.19 1.92
CA SER A 346 -21.22 22.68 2.19
C SER A 346 -20.18 21.60 1.94
N ARG A 347 -18.94 22.02 1.70
CA ARG A 347 -17.82 21.09 1.53
C ARG A 347 -17.56 20.25 2.79
N GLU A 348 -17.76 20.84 3.97
CA GLU A 348 -17.60 20.15 5.25
C GLU A 348 -18.58 19.00 5.42
N ALA A 349 -19.85 19.19 5.03
CA ALA A 349 -20.87 18.15 5.09
C ALA A 349 -20.52 16.99 4.12
N VAL A 350 -20.06 17.31 2.91
CA VAL A 350 -19.61 16.31 1.94
C VAL A 350 -18.42 15.50 2.47
N PHE A 351 -17.44 16.13 3.12
CA PHE A 351 -16.34 15.41 3.75
C PHE A 351 -16.81 14.47 4.86
N LEU A 352 -17.80 14.88 5.65
CA LEU A 352 -18.36 14.02 6.69
C LEU A 352 -19.06 12.80 6.07
N VAL A 353 -19.89 13.01 5.05
CA VAL A 353 -20.57 11.90 4.35
C VAL A 353 -19.56 10.95 3.71
N ASN A 354 -18.54 11.47 3.02
CA ASN A 354 -17.45 10.66 2.46
C ASN A 354 -16.75 9.83 3.54
N ASN A 355 -16.47 10.42 4.70
CA ASN A 355 -15.86 9.71 5.81
C ASN A 355 -16.76 8.58 6.33
N LEU A 356 -18.06 8.81 6.44
CA LEU A 356 -19.03 7.78 6.84
C LEU A 356 -19.09 6.64 5.82
N LEU A 357 -19.07 6.95 4.52
CA LEU A 357 -19.04 5.94 3.45
C LEU A 357 -17.74 5.12 3.49
N LEU A 358 -16.59 5.75 3.69
CA LEU A 358 -15.29 5.08 3.81
C LEU A 358 -15.23 4.18 5.04
N VAL A 359 -15.69 4.66 6.20
CA VAL A 359 -15.78 3.85 7.43
C VAL A 359 -16.79 2.73 7.27
N GLY A 360 -17.92 2.97 6.59
CA GLY A 360 -18.90 1.95 6.26
C GLY A 360 -18.31 0.85 5.37
N LEU A 361 -17.51 1.20 4.37
CA LEU A 361 -16.75 0.22 3.56
C LEU A 361 -15.83 -0.62 4.45
N VAL A 362 -15.05 0.03 5.33
CA VAL A 362 -14.18 -0.70 6.26
C VAL A 362 -14.97 -1.64 7.16
N ALA A 363 -16.11 -1.21 7.69
CA ALA A 363 -16.95 -2.04 8.55
C ALA A 363 -17.47 -3.29 7.81
N VAL A 364 -17.92 -3.13 6.56
CA VAL A 364 -18.36 -4.25 5.71
C VAL A 364 -17.20 -5.21 5.44
N ILE A 365 -16.04 -4.69 5.03
CA ILE A 365 -14.86 -5.49 4.71
C ILE A 365 -14.35 -6.21 5.97
N PHE A 366 -14.28 -5.53 7.10
CA PHE A 366 -13.88 -6.11 8.38
C PHE A 366 -14.80 -7.26 8.77
N TRP A 367 -16.13 -7.03 8.76
CA TRP A 367 -17.12 -8.06 9.07
C TRP A 367 -16.95 -9.29 8.17
N GLY A 368 -16.88 -9.08 6.85
CA GLY A 368 -16.73 -10.18 5.89
C GLY A 368 -15.43 -10.96 6.05
N THR A 369 -14.33 -10.27 6.36
CA THR A 369 -13.02 -10.89 6.55
C THR A 369 -12.95 -11.73 7.81
N PHE A 370 -13.55 -11.27 8.92
CA PHE A 370 -13.53 -11.96 10.20
C PHE A 370 -14.72 -12.89 10.40
N PHE A 371 -15.63 -12.96 9.45
CA PHE A 371 -16.82 -13.82 9.53
C PHE A 371 -16.50 -15.30 9.81
N PRO A 372 -15.43 -15.90 9.25
CA PRO A 372 -15.09 -17.30 9.60
C PRO A 372 -14.84 -17.51 11.09
N LEU A 373 -14.17 -16.58 11.76
CA LEU A 373 -13.92 -16.64 13.22
C LEU A 373 -15.20 -16.39 14.01
N ILE A 374 -16.03 -15.45 13.56
CA ILE A 374 -17.32 -15.13 14.18
C ILE A 374 -18.26 -16.34 14.08
N SER A 375 -18.35 -16.96 12.91
CA SER A 375 -19.20 -18.14 12.70
C SER A 375 -18.73 -19.32 13.54
N GLU A 376 -17.42 -19.58 13.58
CA GLU A 376 -16.84 -20.65 14.40
C GLU A 376 -17.13 -20.44 15.89
N PHE A 377 -16.98 -19.20 16.39
CA PHE A 377 -17.28 -18.90 17.80
C PHE A 377 -18.73 -19.15 18.19
N PHE A 378 -19.71 -18.81 17.32
CA PHE A 378 -21.14 -18.97 17.62
C PHE A 378 -21.72 -20.32 17.23
N THR A 379 -21.18 -20.98 16.20
CA THR A 379 -21.80 -22.19 15.61
C THR A 379 -20.90 -23.43 15.67
N GLY A 380 -19.64 -23.27 16.07
CA GLY A 380 -18.63 -24.32 16.02
C GLY A 380 -18.13 -24.66 14.60
N ASN A 381 -18.64 -24.00 13.56
CA ASN A 381 -18.26 -24.25 12.18
C ASN A 381 -17.70 -23.00 11.51
N LYS A 382 -16.59 -23.16 10.77
CA LYS A 382 -16.02 -22.08 9.95
C LYS A 382 -16.81 -21.91 8.66
N ALA A 383 -17.50 -20.77 8.50
CA ALA A 383 -18.13 -20.37 7.25
C ALA A 383 -17.44 -19.13 6.68
N SER A 384 -17.05 -19.16 5.40
CA SER A 384 -16.43 -18.02 4.71
C SER A 384 -17.44 -17.30 3.82
N LEU A 385 -17.27 -15.99 3.67
CA LEU A 385 -18.03 -15.16 2.75
C LEU A 385 -17.23 -14.98 1.45
N ALA A 386 -17.88 -15.30 0.33
CA ALA A 386 -17.24 -15.24 -0.98
C ALA A 386 -17.41 -13.85 -1.63
N ALA A 387 -16.69 -13.62 -2.76
CA ALA A 387 -16.70 -12.36 -3.51
C ALA A 387 -18.10 -11.77 -3.79
N PRO A 388 -19.18 -12.55 -4.11
CA PRO A 388 -20.51 -11.98 -4.32
C PRO A 388 -21.08 -11.27 -3.09
N TRP A 389 -20.77 -11.75 -1.87
CA TRP A 389 -21.18 -11.09 -0.65
C TRP A 389 -20.53 -9.72 -0.50
N PHE A 390 -19.20 -9.66 -0.66
CA PHE A 390 -18.47 -8.38 -0.61
C PHE A 390 -19.00 -7.42 -1.67
N ALA A 391 -19.15 -7.86 -2.91
CA ALA A 391 -19.64 -7.02 -4.01
C ALA A 391 -21.03 -6.46 -3.69
N ARG A 392 -21.93 -7.26 -3.10
CA ARG A 392 -23.31 -6.84 -2.76
C ARG A 392 -23.33 -5.62 -1.84
N TYR A 393 -22.45 -5.56 -0.84
CA TYR A 393 -22.47 -4.51 0.18
C TYR A 393 -21.49 -3.37 -0.10
N THR A 394 -20.35 -3.64 -0.76
CA THR A 394 -19.36 -2.61 -1.05
C THR A 394 -19.71 -1.79 -2.29
N THR A 395 -20.33 -2.39 -3.32
CA THR A 395 -20.63 -1.70 -4.59
C THR A 395 -21.53 -0.47 -4.40
N PRO A 396 -22.65 -0.52 -3.66
CA PRO A 396 -23.49 0.67 -3.44
C PRO A 396 -22.72 1.81 -2.75
N LEU A 397 -21.91 1.47 -1.74
CA LEU A 397 -21.11 2.46 -1.02
C LEU A 397 -20.03 3.09 -1.92
N ALA A 398 -19.38 2.28 -2.76
CA ALA A 398 -18.37 2.76 -3.71
C ALA A 398 -18.98 3.69 -4.77
N ILE A 399 -20.18 3.39 -5.28
CA ILE A 399 -20.89 4.23 -6.26
C ILE A 399 -21.25 5.58 -5.64
N LEU A 400 -21.77 5.59 -4.40
CA LEU A 400 -22.04 6.82 -3.67
C LEU A 400 -20.74 7.61 -3.43
N LEU A 401 -19.64 6.94 -3.10
CA LEU A 401 -18.34 7.58 -2.91
C LEU A 401 -17.90 8.31 -4.19
N VAL A 402 -18.07 7.71 -5.38
CA VAL A 402 -17.78 8.35 -6.68
C VAL A 402 -18.64 9.61 -6.86
N LEU A 403 -19.93 9.54 -6.57
CA LEU A 403 -20.83 10.70 -6.66
C LEU A 403 -20.34 11.84 -5.77
N PHE A 404 -20.04 11.55 -4.48
CA PHE A 404 -19.59 12.58 -3.54
C PHE A 404 -18.18 13.08 -3.86
N THR A 405 -17.34 12.26 -4.50
CA THR A 405 -16.03 12.67 -5.04
C THR A 405 -16.19 13.76 -6.11
N GLY A 406 -17.27 13.73 -6.89
CA GLY A 406 -17.62 14.79 -7.85
C GLY A 406 -18.25 16.02 -7.22
N ILE A 407 -19.10 15.83 -6.19
CA ILE A 407 -19.81 16.94 -5.52
C ILE A 407 -18.86 17.81 -4.69
N GLY A 408 -17.98 17.20 -3.91
CA GLY A 408 -17.12 17.90 -2.95
C GLY A 408 -16.25 19.01 -3.52
N PRO A 409 -15.52 18.81 -4.63
CA PRO A 409 -14.73 19.84 -5.28
C PRO A 409 -15.54 21.07 -5.73
N LEU A 410 -16.80 20.88 -6.11
CA LEU A 410 -17.66 21.91 -6.68
C LEU A 410 -18.27 22.85 -5.63
N LEU A 411 -18.41 22.39 -4.39
CA LEU A 411 -18.97 23.20 -3.31
C LEU A 411 -17.92 24.09 -2.64
N ALA A 412 -18.33 25.27 -2.20
CA ALA A 412 -17.51 26.13 -1.36
C ALA A 412 -17.56 25.71 0.13
N TRP A 413 -16.68 26.29 0.95
CA TRP A 413 -16.65 26.08 2.39
C TRP A 413 -17.79 26.84 3.09
N ARG A 414 -18.24 26.39 4.25
CA ARG A 414 -19.27 26.89 5.15
C ARG A 414 -20.67 26.70 4.60
N ARG A 415 -21.11 27.53 3.67
CA ARG A 415 -22.44 27.45 3.04
C ARG A 415 -22.38 27.85 1.57
N VAL A 416 -23.29 27.31 0.82
CA VAL A 416 -23.54 27.67 -0.57
C VAL A 416 -25.06 27.78 -0.72
N SER A 417 -25.59 28.86 -1.32
CA SER A 417 -27.00 28.95 -1.64
C SER A 417 -27.37 27.86 -2.66
N TRP A 418 -28.60 27.38 -2.59
CA TRP A 418 -29.11 26.37 -3.51
C TRP A 418 -29.06 26.84 -4.96
N ALA A 419 -29.21 28.14 -5.21
CA ALA A 419 -29.10 28.77 -6.52
C ALA A 419 -27.68 28.65 -7.08
N SER A 420 -26.65 28.97 -6.27
CA SER A 420 -25.23 28.80 -6.63
C SER A 420 -24.85 27.33 -6.86
N ALA A 421 -25.31 26.41 -6.00
CA ALA A 421 -25.09 24.97 -6.17
C ALA A 421 -25.67 24.46 -7.50
N ARG A 422 -26.94 24.82 -7.82
CA ARG A 422 -27.55 24.44 -9.11
C ARG A 422 -26.77 24.96 -10.31
N ARG A 423 -26.24 26.18 -10.24
CA ARG A 423 -25.44 26.76 -11.33
C ARG A 423 -24.17 25.94 -11.58
N VAL A 424 -23.46 25.58 -10.52
CA VAL A 424 -22.19 24.85 -10.62
C VAL A 424 -22.41 23.40 -11.06
N PHE A 425 -23.50 22.75 -10.62
CA PHE A 425 -23.82 21.37 -11.01
C PHE A 425 -24.43 21.23 -12.42
N ARG A 426 -24.88 22.33 -13.04
CA ARG A 426 -25.60 22.30 -14.33
C ARG A 426 -24.83 21.54 -15.41
N VAL A 427 -23.56 21.90 -15.66
CA VAL A 427 -22.76 21.27 -16.73
C VAL A 427 -22.45 19.79 -16.39
N PRO A 428 -21.97 19.43 -15.20
CA PRO A 428 -21.78 18.03 -14.81
C PRO A 428 -23.04 17.19 -14.92
N LEU A 429 -24.23 17.71 -14.55
CA LEU A 429 -25.51 17.00 -14.67
C LEU A 429 -25.92 16.80 -16.13
N ILE A 430 -25.72 17.79 -16.99
CA ILE A 430 -26.02 17.67 -18.44
C ILE A 430 -25.14 16.58 -19.04
N VAL A 431 -23.81 16.59 -18.78
CA VAL A 431 -22.89 15.57 -19.28
C VAL A 431 -23.21 14.18 -18.74
N ALA A 432 -23.56 14.07 -17.46
CA ALA A 432 -24.01 12.82 -16.86
C ALA A 432 -25.31 12.30 -17.51
N GLY A 433 -26.25 13.20 -17.83
CA GLY A 433 -27.48 12.86 -18.55
C GLY A 433 -27.20 12.40 -20.00
N ILE A 434 -26.31 13.06 -20.70
CA ILE A 434 -25.86 12.64 -22.05
C ILE A 434 -25.19 11.27 -21.96
N ALA A 435 -24.30 11.07 -20.98
CA ALA A 435 -23.64 9.78 -20.76
C ALA A 435 -24.65 8.66 -20.47
N LEU A 436 -25.69 8.94 -19.63
CA LEU A 436 -26.75 7.99 -19.35
C LEU A 436 -27.48 7.57 -20.65
N VAL A 437 -27.94 8.54 -21.45
CA VAL A 437 -28.65 8.28 -22.70
C VAL A 437 -27.74 7.51 -23.68
N ALA A 438 -26.49 7.92 -23.83
CA ALA A 438 -25.55 7.26 -24.73
C ALA A 438 -25.27 5.81 -24.29
N LEU A 439 -25.06 5.56 -23.00
CA LEU A 439 -24.84 4.21 -22.48
C LEU A 439 -26.07 3.30 -22.66
N LEU A 440 -27.25 3.82 -22.45
CA LEU A 440 -28.50 3.08 -22.68
C LEU A 440 -28.75 2.77 -24.16
N ALA A 441 -28.38 3.68 -25.05
CA ALA A 441 -28.63 3.55 -26.49
C ALA A 441 -27.53 2.74 -27.23
N LEU A 442 -26.28 2.80 -26.79
CA LEU A 442 -25.13 2.30 -27.53
C LEU A 442 -24.40 1.12 -26.86
N SER A 443 -24.89 0.66 -25.70
CA SER A 443 -24.24 -0.42 -24.95
C SER A 443 -25.25 -1.24 -24.14
N ASP A 444 -24.80 -2.41 -23.66
CA ASP A 444 -25.59 -3.27 -22.77
C ASP A 444 -25.61 -2.81 -21.30
N ALA A 445 -25.20 -1.58 -21.03
CA ALA A 445 -25.12 -1.05 -19.66
C ALA A 445 -26.49 -0.98 -18.97
N GLY A 446 -27.58 -0.89 -19.73
CA GLY A 446 -28.94 -0.94 -19.19
C GLY A 446 -29.27 -2.22 -18.42
N HIS A 447 -28.66 -3.34 -18.79
CA HIS A 447 -28.79 -4.62 -18.09
C HIS A 447 -27.87 -4.77 -16.86
N ARG A 448 -27.02 -3.76 -16.57
CA ARG A 448 -26.03 -3.74 -15.48
C ARG A 448 -26.19 -2.45 -14.66
N PRO A 449 -27.24 -2.30 -13.84
CA PRO A 449 -27.62 -1.02 -13.21
C PRO A 449 -26.52 -0.43 -12.33
N TRP A 450 -25.73 -1.24 -11.64
CA TRP A 450 -24.63 -0.76 -10.80
C TRP A 450 -23.47 -0.18 -11.63
N ALA A 451 -23.11 -0.82 -12.76
CA ALA A 451 -22.10 -0.31 -13.68
C ALA A 451 -22.58 0.98 -14.35
N LEU A 452 -23.83 1.01 -14.82
CA LEU A 452 -24.47 2.20 -15.39
C LEU A 452 -24.43 3.39 -14.43
N ALA A 453 -24.83 3.19 -13.18
CA ALA A 453 -24.81 4.23 -12.15
C ALA A 453 -23.38 4.74 -11.91
N LEU A 454 -22.40 3.83 -11.81
CA LEU A 454 -21.00 4.22 -11.62
C LEU A 454 -20.48 5.02 -12.81
N PHE A 455 -20.73 4.61 -14.05
CA PHE A 455 -20.28 5.36 -15.24
C PHE A 455 -20.89 6.76 -15.30
N VAL A 456 -22.19 6.88 -15.01
CA VAL A 456 -22.89 8.18 -14.98
C VAL A 456 -22.31 9.10 -13.90
N PHE A 457 -22.07 8.56 -12.71
CA PHE A 457 -21.51 9.35 -11.61
C PHE A 457 -20.02 9.67 -11.84
N ALA A 458 -19.28 8.78 -12.50
CA ALA A 458 -17.91 9.06 -12.91
C ALA A 458 -17.86 10.16 -13.99
N ALA A 459 -18.78 10.15 -14.95
CA ALA A 459 -18.91 11.23 -15.94
C ALA A 459 -19.23 12.58 -15.27
N PHE A 460 -20.13 12.58 -14.28
CA PHE A 460 -20.41 13.75 -13.45
C PHE A 460 -19.16 14.23 -12.72
N ALA A 461 -18.44 13.33 -12.05
CA ALA A 461 -17.25 13.68 -11.24
C ALA A 461 -16.12 14.22 -12.13
N LEU A 462 -15.80 13.54 -13.24
CA LEU A 462 -14.74 13.95 -14.15
C LEU A 462 -15.05 15.31 -14.80
N THR A 463 -16.32 15.54 -15.19
CA THR A 463 -16.76 16.83 -15.72
C THR A 463 -16.63 17.93 -14.69
N GLY A 464 -17.05 17.69 -13.43
CA GLY A 464 -16.91 18.64 -12.35
C GLY A 464 -15.46 19.00 -12.06
N LEU A 465 -14.57 18.01 -12.07
CA LEU A 465 -13.13 18.23 -11.92
C LEU A 465 -12.55 19.06 -13.08
N ALA A 466 -12.92 18.72 -14.33
CA ALA A 466 -12.50 19.48 -15.51
C ALA A 466 -12.97 20.95 -15.44
N GLN A 467 -14.21 21.17 -14.99
CA GLN A 467 -14.76 22.51 -14.76
C GLN A 467 -13.93 23.29 -13.73
N GLU A 468 -13.49 22.66 -12.63
CA GLU A 468 -12.62 23.26 -11.62
C GLU A 468 -11.27 23.70 -12.19
N PHE A 469 -10.65 22.87 -13.01
CA PHE A 469 -9.40 23.21 -13.68
C PHE A 469 -9.61 24.36 -14.69
N TRP A 470 -10.68 24.31 -15.47
CA TRP A 470 -10.98 25.33 -16.46
C TRP A 470 -11.28 26.70 -15.81
N SER A 471 -12.19 26.74 -14.83
CA SER A 471 -12.56 27.96 -14.13
C SER A 471 -11.37 28.59 -13.39
N GLY A 472 -10.56 27.76 -12.72
CA GLY A 472 -9.37 28.22 -12.05
C GLY A 472 -8.30 28.76 -13.01
N ALA A 473 -8.12 28.12 -14.17
CA ALA A 473 -7.18 28.60 -15.19
C ALA A 473 -7.69 29.85 -15.88
N ALA A 474 -8.99 29.97 -16.16
CA ALA A 474 -9.62 31.16 -16.75
C ALA A 474 -9.50 32.36 -15.80
N ALA A 475 -9.84 32.20 -14.51
CA ALA A 475 -9.67 33.24 -13.50
C ALA A 475 -8.22 33.71 -13.38
N ARG A 476 -7.26 32.76 -13.44
CA ARG A 476 -5.86 33.10 -13.40
C ARG A 476 -5.41 33.85 -14.67
N ARG A 477 -5.88 33.43 -15.86
CA ARG A 477 -5.57 34.09 -17.13
C ARG A 477 -6.08 35.52 -17.16
N SER A 478 -7.27 35.80 -16.61
CA SER A 478 -7.80 37.18 -16.55
C SER A 478 -6.94 38.11 -15.70
N ILE A 479 -6.25 37.59 -14.67
CA ILE A 479 -5.40 38.38 -13.79
C ILE A 479 -3.97 38.53 -14.36
N SER A 480 -3.39 37.46 -14.93
CA SER A 480 -1.95 37.41 -15.28
C SER A 480 -1.68 37.47 -16.80
N GLY A 481 -2.72 37.41 -17.63
CA GLY A 481 -2.58 37.28 -19.07
C GLY A 481 -2.00 35.92 -19.51
N GLY A 482 -1.64 35.82 -20.78
CA GLY A 482 -0.94 34.66 -21.33
C GLY A 482 -1.86 33.54 -21.86
N SER A 483 -1.28 32.36 -22.18
CA SER A 483 -2.01 31.22 -22.71
C SER A 483 -2.77 30.45 -21.65
N MET A 484 -3.87 29.78 -22.02
CA MET A 484 -4.65 28.93 -21.14
C MET A 484 -3.79 27.78 -20.57
N ALA A 485 -2.92 27.15 -21.40
CA ALA A 485 -2.02 26.10 -20.95
C ALA A 485 -1.01 26.60 -19.90
N GLY A 486 -0.42 27.78 -20.11
CA GLY A 486 0.47 28.45 -19.15
C GLY A 486 -0.25 28.77 -17.83
N ALA A 487 -1.50 29.25 -17.91
CA ALA A 487 -2.33 29.51 -16.73
C ALA A 487 -2.65 28.23 -15.95
N LEU A 488 -2.94 27.11 -16.64
CA LEU A 488 -3.21 25.80 -16.04
C LEU A 488 -1.97 25.25 -15.31
N ILE A 489 -0.80 25.24 -15.96
CA ILE A 489 0.45 24.80 -15.35
C ILE A 489 0.78 25.64 -14.10
N ALA A 490 0.66 26.97 -14.23
CA ALA A 490 0.93 27.87 -13.13
C ALA A 490 -0.11 27.75 -11.98
N LEU A 491 -1.36 27.41 -12.27
CA LEU A 491 -2.41 27.12 -11.31
C LEU A 491 -2.04 25.89 -10.46
N VAL A 492 -1.70 24.78 -11.10
CA VAL A 492 -1.27 23.53 -10.44
C VAL A 492 0.01 23.79 -9.63
N ALA A 493 1.03 24.41 -10.23
CA ALA A 493 2.31 24.69 -9.58
C ALA A 493 2.18 25.54 -8.31
N ARG A 494 1.21 26.46 -8.26
CA ARG A 494 0.98 27.35 -7.11
C ARG A 494 0.09 26.73 -6.04
N ASN A 495 -0.85 25.85 -6.41
CA ASN A 495 -1.83 25.23 -5.50
C ASN A 495 -1.78 23.69 -5.59
N ARG A 496 -0.58 23.10 -5.55
CA ARG A 496 -0.30 21.66 -5.74
C ARG A 496 -1.18 20.75 -4.90
N ARG A 497 -1.43 21.09 -3.64
CA ARG A 497 -2.26 20.28 -2.75
C ARG A 497 -3.70 20.16 -3.25
N ARG A 498 -4.32 21.26 -3.70
CA ARG A 498 -5.71 21.26 -4.20
C ARG A 498 -5.81 20.54 -5.54
N TYR A 499 -5.02 20.95 -6.52
CA TYR A 499 -5.09 20.39 -7.87
C TYR A 499 -4.47 19.01 -7.99
N GLY A 500 -3.44 18.70 -7.21
CA GLY A 500 -2.93 17.32 -7.05
C GLY A 500 -4.01 16.40 -6.51
N GLY A 501 -4.78 16.81 -5.49
CA GLY A 501 -5.93 16.08 -4.99
C GLY A 501 -7.03 15.88 -6.05
N TYR A 502 -7.29 16.88 -6.90
CA TYR A 502 -8.26 16.74 -8.00
C TYR A 502 -7.78 15.74 -9.05
N ILE A 503 -6.46 15.68 -9.33
CA ILE A 503 -5.88 14.65 -10.22
C ILE A 503 -6.03 13.26 -9.59
N VAL A 504 -5.83 13.13 -8.26
CA VAL A 504 -6.10 11.86 -7.54
C VAL A 504 -7.55 11.43 -7.74
N HIS A 505 -8.51 12.33 -7.55
CA HIS A 505 -9.92 12.02 -7.73
C HIS A 505 -10.26 11.61 -9.17
N ALA A 506 -9.67 12.28 -10.17
CA ALA A 506 -9.82 11.89 -11.58
C ALA A 506 -9.25 10.47 -11.81
N GLY A 507 -8.06 10.19 -11.27
CA GLY A 507 -7.44 8.87 -11.34
C GLY A 507 -8.30 7.77 -10.71
N VAL A 508 -8.85 8.02 -9.52
CA VAL A 508 -9.74 7.07 -8.84
C VAL A 508 -11.04 6.86 -9.63
N ALA A 509 -11.63 7.90 -10.20
CA ALA A 509 -12.82 7.76 -11.05
C ALA A 509 -12.53 6.89 -12.29
N VAL A 510 -11.39 7.12 -12.96
CA VAL A 510 -10.94 6.31 -14.12
C VAL A 510 -10.65 4.86 -13.70
N LEU A 511 -10.00 4.64 -12.55
CA LEU A 511 -9.74 3.31 -12.01
C LEU A 511 -11.05 2.55 -11.77
N LEU A 512 -12.03 3.19 -11.15
CA LEU A 512 -13.34 2.57 -10.86
C LEU A 512 -14.16 2.31 -12.13
N ILE A 513 -14.03 3.13 -13.18
CA ILE A 513 -14.58 2.82 -14.51
C ILE A 513 -13.97 1.52 -15.03
N GLY A 514 -12.65 1.35 -14.96
CA GLY A 514 -11.98 0.12 -15.36
C GLY A 514 -12.47 -1.11 -14.59
N ILE A 515 -12.61 -0.98 -13.27
CA ILE A 515 -13.14 -2.05 -12.39
C ILE A 515 -14.57 -2.40 -12.78
N ALA A 516 -15.46 -1.40 -12.91
CA ALA A 516 -16.87 -1.65 -13.22
C ALA A 516 -17.04 -2.28 -14.61
N ALA A 517 -16.29 -1.84 -15.60
CA ALA A 517 -16.33 -2.41 -16.94
C ALA A 517 -15.83 -3.86 -16.94
N SER A 518 -14.64 -4.11 -16.41
CA SER A 518 -14.03 -5.44 -16.41
C SER A 518 -14.80 -6.45 -15.56
N SER A 519 -15.44 -6.03 -14.47
CA SER A 519 -16.21 -6.94 -13.62
C SER A 519 -17.64 -7.19 -14.12
N SER A 520 -18.25 -6.22 -14.83
CA SER A 520 -19.66 -6.33 -15.24
C SER A 520 -19.85 -6.85 -16.66
N PHE A 521 -18.87 -6.65 -17.54
CA PHE A 521 -18.94 -6.98 -18.97
C PHE A 521 -17.87 -7.97 -19.43
N GLN A 522 -17.24 -8.67 -18.48
CA GLN A 522 -16.27 -9.72 -18.76
C GLN A 522 -16.97 -10.88 -19.49
N THR A 523 -16.34 -11.37 -20.55
CA THR A 523 -16.70 -12.62 -21.22
C THR A 523 -15.67 -13.68 -20.86
N ASN A 524 -16.11 -14.85 -20.41
CA ASN A 524 -15.27 -15.95 -19.97
C ASN A 524 -15.66 -17.22 -20.72
N ARG A 525 -14.68 -17.99 -21.19
CA ARG A 525 -14.87 -19.30 -21.80
C ARG A 525 -13.78 -20.27 -21.35
N GLU A 526 -14.22 -21.40 -20.83
CA GLU A 526 -13.34 -22.52 -20.49
C GLU A 526 -13.56 -23.63 -21.53
N VAL A 527 -12.46 -24.15 -22.11
CA VAL A 527 -12.53 -25.12 -23.20
C VAL A 527 -11.29 -26.01 -23.21
N ASN A 528 -11.50 -27.31 -23.51
CA ASN A 528 -10.43 -28.25 -23.78
C ASN A 528 -10.19 -28.36 -25.30
N LEU A 529 -8.97 -28.09 -25.74
CA LEU A 529 -8.58 -28.17 -27.15
C LEU A 529 -7.39 -29.12 -27.33
N ARG A 530 -7.36 -29.75 -28.49
CA ARG A 530 -6.15 -30.44 -29.01
C ARG A 530 -5.46 -29.58 -30.05
N PRO A 531 -4.18 -29.78 -30.33
CA PRO A 531 -3.49 -29.09 -31.42
C PRO A 531 -4.27 -29.14 -32.72
N GLY A 532 -4.42 -28.00 -33.38
CA GLY A 532 -5.24 -27.79 -34.58
C GLY A 532 -6.71 -27.43 -34.32
N GLN A 533 -7.25 -27.65 -33.14
CA GLN A 533 -8.63 -27.27 -32.81
C GLN A 533 -8.76 -25.78 -32.46
N SER A 534 -9.96 -25.26 -32.70
CA SER A 534 -10.29 -23.85 -32.48
C SER A 534 -11.55 -23.70 -31.63
N THR A 535 -11.67 -22.55 -31.01
CA THR A 535 -12.89 -22.05 -30.34
C THR A 535 -13.12 -20.59 -30.69
N GLU A 536 -14.32 -20.09 -30.45
CA GLU A 536 -14.65 -18.67 -30.67
C GLU A 536 -15.09 -18.02 -29.35
N ILE A 537 -14.67 -16.78 -29.15
CA ILE A 537 -15.07 -15.93 -28.02
C ILE A 537 -15.09 -14.48 -28.48
N ASP A 538 -16.19 -13.79 -28.25
CA ASP A 538 -16.35 -12.36 -28.56
C ASP A 538 -15.91 -12.02 -30.01
N GLY A 539 -16.33 -12.83 -31.00
CA GLY A 539 -15.99 -12.66 -32.41
C GLY A 539 -14.52 -12.93 -32.79
N ARG A 540 -13.75 -13.53 -31.87
CA ARG A 540 -12.35 -13.92 -32.11
C ARG A 540 -12.24 -15.43 -32.17
N LYS A 541 -11.56 -15.93 -33.22
CA LYS A 541 -11.22 -17.36 -33.37
C LYS A 541 -9.87 -17.62 -32.72
N VAL A 542 -9.84 -18.54 -31.76
CA VAL A 542 -8.64 -18.97 -31.03
C VAL A 542 -8.30 -20.39 -31.43
N THR A 543 -7.14 -20.60 -32.05
CA THR A 543 -6.66 -21.91 -32.50
C THR A 543 -5.47 -22.35 -31.66
N TYR A 544 -5.54 -23.55 -31.10
CA TYR A 544 -4.41 -24.18 -30.42
C TYR A 544 -3.47 -24.77 -31.50
N VAL A 545 -2.31 -24.12 -31.70
CA VAL A 545 -1.39 -24.47 -32.78
C VAL A 545 -0.53 -25.69 -32.41
N ARG A 546 0.17 -25.62 -31.26
CA ARG A 546 1.06 -26.67 -30.78
C ARG A 546 1.37 -26.49 -29.29
N PRO A 547 1.76 -27.61 -28.58
CA PRO A 547 2.29 -27.52 -27.24
C PRO A 547 3.69 -26.86 -27.23
N THR A 548 4.09 -26.37 -26.04
CA THR A 548 5.46 -25.96 -25.74
C THR A 548 5.89 -26.62 -24.44
N ALA A 549 7.17 -26.99 -24.34
CA ALA A 549 7.75 -27.47 -23.07
C ALA A 549 9.22 -27.08 -23.01
N SER A 550 9.69 -26.80 -21.82
CA SER A 550 11.09 -26.57 -21.49
C SER A 550 11.34 -26.97 -20.03
N VAL A 551 12.58 -27.24 -19.70
CA VAL A 551 13.02 -27.50 -18.34
C VAL A 551 14.19 -26.57 -18.06
N ASP A 552 14.13 -25.88 -16.95
CA ASP A 552 15.28 -25.22 -16.35
C ASP A 552 15.57 -25.90 -15.00
N GLY A 553 16.66 -25.54 -14.31
CA GLY A 553 17.04 -26.14 -13.05
C GLY A 553 15.95 -26.09 -11.97
N LEU A 554 15.05 -25.11 -12.06
CA LEU A 554 14.02 -24.81 -11.05
C LEU A 554 12.65 -25.39 -11.42
N ALA A 555 12.26 -25.37 -12.70
CA ALA A 555 10.90 -25.67 -13.11
C ALA A 555 10.79 -26.50 -14.39
N PHE A 556 9.75 -27.33 -14.46
CA PHE A 556 9.22 -27.89 -15.68
C PHE A 556 8.11 -26.96 -16.20
N THR A 557 8.33 -26.32 -17.33
CA THR A 557 7.39 -25.40 -17.97
C THR A 557 6.67 -26.12 -19.11
N ALA A 558 5.35 -26.19 -19.06
CA ALA A 558 4.51 -26.66 -20.15
C ALA A 558 3.53 -25.55 -20.56
N GLY A 559 3.32 -25.42 -21.86
CA GLY A 559 2.47 -24.35 -22.38
C GLY A 559 1.91 -24.61 -23.77
N SER A 560 1.47 -23.57 -24.42
CA SER A 560 0.79 -23.64 -25.72
C SER A 560 1.12 -22.42 -26.57
N VAL A 561 1.18 -22.64 -27.89
CA VAL A 561 1.11 -21.54 -28.87
C VAL A 561 -0.34 -21.44 -29.33
N LEU A 562 -0.95 -20.28 -29.09
CA LEU A 562 -2.28 -19.96 -29.57
C LEU A 562 -2.20 -18.91 -30.66
N ARG A 563 -2.95 -19.13 -31.76
CA ARG A 563 -3.18 -18.16 -32.81
C ARG A 563 -4.57 -17.58 -32.63
N VAL A 564 -4.67 -16.27 -32.51
CA VAL A 564 -5.93 -15.55 -32.36
C VAL A 564 -6.16 -14.70 -33.59
N GLU A 565 -7.33 -14.88 -34.22
CA GLU A 565 -7.78 -14.17 -35.39
C GLU A 565 -8.98 -13.29 -34.99
N GLU A 566 -8.84 -11.96 -35.13
CA GLU A 566 -9.90 -10.99 -34.86
C GLU A 566 -10.81 -10.85 -36.10
N SER A 567 -12.08 -10.47 -35.89
CA SER A 567 -13.06 -10.26 -36.94
C SER A 567 -12.62 -9.28 -38.03
N GLY A 568 -11.63 -8.40 -37.77
CA GLY A 568 -11.01 -7.49 -38.73
C GLY A 568 -9.81 -8.06 -39.50
N GLY A 569 -9.55 -9.39 -39.41
CA GLY A 569 -8.43 -10.05 -40.09
C GLY A 569 -7.07 -9.88 -39.43
N LYS A 570 -6.98 -9.19 -38.30
CA LYS A 570 -5.74 -9.10 -37.55
C LYS A 570 -5.46 -10.44 -36.85
N ILE A 571 -4.19 -10.88 -36.92
CA ILE A 571 -3.75 -12.12 -36.29
C ILE A 571 -2.63 -11.79 -35.30
N PHE A 572 -2.68 -12.43 -34.15
CA PHE A 572 -1.60 -12.39 -33.16
C PHE A 572 -1.44 -13.76 -32.51
N THR A 573 -0.29 -13.99 -31.89
CA THR A 573 0.01 -15.22 -31.15
C THR A 573 0.14 -14.95 -29.66
N LEU A 574 -0.29 -15.92 -28.84
CA LEU A 574 -0.13 -15.92 -27.40
C LEU A 574 0.60 -17.19 -26.97
N HIS A 575 1.37 -17.08 -25.89
CA HIS A 575 2.19 -18.16 -25.35
C HIS A 575 1.91 -18.39 -23.85
N PRO A 576 0.67 -18.76 -23.47
CA PRO A 576 0.41 -19.09 -22.07
C PRO A 576 1.18 -20.34 -21.67
N THR A 577 1.77 -20.30 -20.48
CA THR A 577 2.52 -21.43 -19.90
C THR A 577 2.11 -21.67 -18.46
N ARG A 578 2.35 -22.89 -17.98
CA ARG A 578 2.29 -23.25 -16.58
C ARG A 578 3.62 -23.83 -16.16
N ARG A 579 4.20 -23.31 -15.09
CA ARG A 579 5.45 -23.78 -14.52
C ARG A 579 5.14 -24.63 -13.32
N PHE A 580 5.80 -25.78 -13.24
CA PHE A 580 5.68 -26.75 -12.16
C PHE A 580 7.03 -26.83 -11.44
N TYR A 581 7.00 -26.65 -10.13
CA TYR A 581 8.20 -26.57 -9.32
C TYR A 581 8.34 -27.77 -8.39
N ARG A 582 9.57 -28.10 -8.04
CA ARG A 582 9.86 -29.09 -7.01
C ARG A 582 9.38 -28.59 -5.64
N PRO A 583 8.88 -29.48 -4.75
CA PRO A 583 8.61 -29.09 -3.37
C PRO A 583 9.88 -28.58 -2.71
N THR A 584 9.77 -27.48 -1.97
CA THR A 584 10.87 -26.94 -1.19
C THR A 584 11.17 -27.85 0.00
N GLY A 585 12.45 -28.16 0.27
CA GLY A 585 12.88 -28.82 1.50
C GLY A 585 12.76 -30.36 1.57
N GLN A 586 12.34 -31.03 0.51
CA GLN A 586 12.21 -32.50 0.53
C GLN A 586 13.30 -33.22 -0.28
N GLY A 587 14.12 -34.05 0.40
CA GLY A 587 14.92 -35.17 -0.13
C GLY A 587 15.79 -34.92 -1.36
N ALA A 588 16.44 -35.97 -1.87
CA ALA A 588 17.16 -35.88 -3.13
C ALA A 588 16.18 -35.59 -4.28
N PRO A 589 16.46 -34.60 -5.14
CA PRO A 589 15.57 -34.23 -6.23
C PRO A 589 15.30 -35.43 -7.15
N THR A 590 14.06 -35.66 -7.54
CA THR A 590 13.62 -36.64 -8.54
C THR A 590 13.01 -35.94 -9.74
N ILE A 591 12.83 -36.58 -10.86
CA ILE A 591 12.22 -35.98 -12.05
C ILE A 591 10.73 -35.76 -11.81
N SER A 592 10.04 -36.68 -11.13
CA SER A 592 8.62 -36.52 -10.80
C SER A 592 8.37 -35.45 -9.74
N SER A 593 9.39 -35.10 -8.96
CA SER A 593 9.26 -34.06 -7.93
C SER A 593 8.90 -32.66 -8.50
N TYR A 594 9.19 -32.35 -9.76
CA TYR A 594 8.67 -31.14 -10.42
C TYR A 594 7.15 -30.98 -10.31
N PHE A 595 6.41 -32.09 -10.24
CA PHE A 595 4.95 -32.07 -10.22
C PHE A 595 4.34 -32.22 -8.82
N GLY A 596 5.18 -32.25 -7.79
CA GLY A 596 4.76 -32.40 -6.38
C GLY A 596 4.67 -31.07 -5.62
N GLY A 597 5.26 -30.01 -6.13
CA GLY A 597 5.27 -28.69 -5.50
C GLY A 597 4.25 -27.72 -6.07
N GLU A 598 4.51 -26.45 -5.86
CA GLU A 598 3.66 -25.37 -6.34
C GLU A 598 3.70 -25.23 -7.86
N SER A 599 2.69 -24.59 -8.42
CA SER A 599 2.67 -24.22 -9.82
C SER A 599 2.18 -22.79 -10.00
N ASP A 600 2.79 -22.09 -10.93
CA ASP A 600 2.32 -20.76 -11.35
C ASP A 600 1.83 -20.77 -12.81
N SER A 601 1.12 -19.73 -13.19
CA SER A 601 0.55 -19.56 -14.53
C SER A 601 1.06 -18.27 -15.15
N ASN A 602 1.97 -18.39 -16.11
CA ASN A 602 2.34 -17.24 -16.94
C ASN A 602 1.33 -17.12 -18.09
N ILE A 603 0.50 -16.11 -18.01
CA ILE A 603 -0.65 -15.94 -18.91
C ILE A 603 -0.25 -15.44 -20.30
N GLY A 604 -1.01 -15.82 -21.31
CA GLY A 604 -1.00 -15.16 -22.62
C GLY A 604 -1.85 -13.90 -22.56
N LEU A 605 -1.26 -12.71 -22.67
CA LEU A 605 -1.95 -11.43 -22.52
C LEU A 605 -1.72 -10.53 -23.74
N LYS A 606 -2.82 -10.05 -24.33
CA LYS A 606 -2.85 -8.97 -25.31
C LYS A 606 -3.61 -7.80 -24.73
N THR A 607 -2.89 -6.75 -24.36
CA THR A 607 -3.47 -5.54 -23.80
C THR A 607 -3.84 -4.53 -24.87
N GLY A 608 -4.99 -3.89 -24.72
CA GLY A 608 -5.49 -2.82 -25.57
C GLY A 608 -6.31 -1.78 -24.82
N LEU A 609 -6.49 -0.58 -25.41
CA LEU A 609 -7.31 0.47 -24.76
C LEU A 609 -8.79 0.09 -24.63
N GLY A 610 -9.29 -0.81 -25.47
CA GLY A 610 -10.66 -1.35 -25.40
C GLY A 610 -10.81 -2.47 -24.39
N GLY A 611 -9.72 -3.10 -23.97
CA GLY A 611 -9.69 -4.21 -23.03
C GLY A 611 -8.54 -5.16 -23.29
N ASP A 612 -8.43 -6.16 -22.43
CA ASP A 612 -7.44 -7.21 -22.50
C ASP A 612 -8.04 -8.51 -23.04
N PHE A 613 -7.28 -9.20 -23.86
CA PHE A 613 -7.47 -10.60 -24.21
C PHE A 613 -6.51 -11.44 -23.38
N TRP A 614 -7.03 -12.21 -22.44
CA TRP A 614 -6.32 -12.92 -21.39
C TRP A 614 -6.53 -14.43 -21.54
N VAL A 615 -5.47 -15.22 -21.47
CA VAL A 615 -5.56 -16.68 -21.58
C VAL A 615 -4.63 -17.34 -20.57
N ALA A 616 -5.18 -18.23 -19.75
CA ALA A 616 -4.41 -19.21 -18.97
C ALA A 616 -4.54 -20.59 -19.59
N VAL A 617 -3.52 -21.42 -19.41
CA VAL A 617 -3.48 -22.80 -19.85
C VAL A 617 -3.26 -23.76 -18.68
N ASN A 618 -4.04 -24.85 -18.69
CA ASN A 618 -3.75 -26.04 -17.89
C ASN A 618 -3.37 -27.16 -18.84
N PRO A 619 -2.05 -27.39 -19.07
CA PRO A 619 -1.58 -28.37 -20.05
C PRO A 619 -1.86 -29.80 -19.59
N GLY A 620 -2.20 -30.68 -20.51
CA GLY A 620 -2.42 -32.10 -20.24
C GLY A 620 -1.12 -32.85 -20.01
N ILE A 621 -0.58 -32.78 -18.79
CA ILE A 621 0.73 -33.33 -18.43
C ILE A 621 0.71 -34.79 -17.90
N GLY A 622 -0.42 -35.48 -17.97
CA GLY A 622 -0.53 -36.83 -17.42
C GLY A 622 0.46 -37.84 -18.04
N GLY A 623 0.76 -37.70 -19.34
CA GLY A 623 1.81 -38.51 -20.03
C GLY A 623 3.19 -38.19 -19.46
N VAL A 624 3.49 -36.90 -19.31
CA VAL A 624 4.77 -36.43 -18.74
C VAL A 624 4.98 -36.91 -17.32
N GLN A 625 3.96 -36.84 -16.46
CA GLN A 625 4.04 -37.33 -15.07
C GLN A 625 4.28 -38.84 -14.99
N ARG A 626 3.68 -39.65 -15.89
CA ARG A 626 3.95 -41.08 -15.97
C ARG A 626 5.40 -41.34 -16.45
N ALA A 627 5.86 -40.63 -17.48
CA ALA A 627 7.23 -40.76 -17.98
C ALA A 627 8.25 -40.33 -16.90
N ALA A 628 7.98 -39.28 -16.14
CA ALA A 628 8.81 -38.83 -15.04
C ALA A 628 8.93 -39.88 -13.94
N ARG A 629 7.81 -40.47 -13.49
CA ARG A 629 7.82 -41.58 -12.51
C ARG A 629 8.55 -42.80 -13.03
N ALA A 630 8.39 -43.19 -14.29
CA ALA A 630 9.10 -44.29 -14.90
C ALA A 630 10.62 -44.05 -14.96
N ALA A 631 11.01 -42.80 -15.26
CA ALA A 631 12.43 -42.41 -15.26
C ALA A 631 13.02 -42.42 -13.84
N ASP A 632 12.28 -42.00 -12.82
CA ASP A 632 12.72 -42.07 -11.41
C ASP A 632 12.90 -43.52 -10.97
N THR A 633 11.97 -44.43 -11.31
CA THR A 633 12.08 -45.86 -11.01
C THR A 633 13.31 -46.44 -11.70
N GLY A 634 13.50 -46.14 -12.98
CA GLY A 634 14.69 -46.63 -13.73
C GLY A 634 15.99 -46.05 -13.16
N PHE A 635 16.01 -44.80 -12.70
CA PHE A 635 17.17 -44.23 -12.04
C PHE A 635 17.46 -44.89 -10.70
N GLN A 636 16.45 -45.19 -9.89
CA GLN A 636 16.59 -45.89 -8.62
C GLN A 636 17.16 -47.33 -8.87
N GLU A 637 16.61 -48.06 -9.83
CA GLU A 637 17.10 -49.38 -10.22
C GLU A 637 18.56 -49.35 -10.71
N CYS A 638 18.92 -48.28 -11.45
CA CYS A 638 20.27 -47.99 -11.88
C CYS A 638 21.23 -47.80 -10.69
N VAL A 639 20.88 -47.01 -9.70
CA VAL A 639 21.67 -46.75 -8.49
C VAL A 639 21.81 -48.02 -7.63
N GLU A 640 20.75 -48.81 -7.53
CA GLU A 640 20.74 -50.10 -6.81
C GLU A 640 21.53 -51.20 -7.53
N GLY A 641 21.85 -51.02 -8.83
CA GLY A 641 22.59 -51.98 -9.65
C GLY A 641 21.80 -53.23 -9.94
N LYS A 642 20.47 -53.12 -10.16
CA LYS A 642 19.60 -54.25 -10.47
C LYS A 642 20.05 -55.00 -11.74
N PRO A 643 19.77 -56.31 -11.85
CA PRO A 643 20.06 -57.09 -13.07
C PRO A 643 19.43 -56.46 -14.32
N GLY A 644 20.21 -56.30 -15.40
CA GLY A 644 19.73 -55.69 -16.63
C GLY A 644 19.99 -54.18 -16.76
N THR A 645 20.52 -53.51 -15.74
CA THR A 645 20.87 -52.08 -15.82
C THR A 645 22.20 -51.91 -16.60
N PRO A 646 22.35 -50.75 -17.33
CA PRO A 646 23.59 -50.46 -18.06
C PRO A 646 24.84 -50.40 -17.19
N PRO A 647 26.06 -50.69 -17.72
CA PRO A 647 27.32 -50.68 -16.94
C PRO A 647 27.59 -49.35 -16.23
N GLN A 648 27.17 -48.21 -16.82
CA GLN A 648 27.28 -46.86 -16.24
C GLN A 648 26.53 -46.71 -14.90
N CYS A 649 25.49 -47.53 -14.69
CA CYS A 649 24.72 -47.56 -13.43
C CYS A 649 25.57 -48.05 -12.25
N LYS A 650 26.50 -48.99 -12.48
CA LYS A 650 27.41 -49.46 -11.42
C LYS A 650 28.33 -48.35 -10.93
N ALA A 651 28.83 -47.54 -11.86
CA ALA A 651 29.66 -46.38 -11.51
C ALA A 651 28.87 -45.34 -10.72
N LEU A 652 27.64 -44.99 -11.14
CA LEU A 652 26.77 -44.08 -10.45
C LEU A 652 26.43 -44.57 -9.04
N GLY A 653 26.05 -45.84 -8.88
CA GLY A 653 25.79 -46.45 -7.57
C GLY A 653 27.01 -46.45 -6.65
N ALA A 654 28.22 -46.63 -7.20
CA ALA A 654 29.45 -46.53 -6.44
C ALA A 654 29.71 -45.08 -5.96
N THR A 655 29.52 -44.11 -6.83
CA THR A 655 29.62 -42.66 -6.49
C THR A 655 28.65 -42.28 -5.38
N MET A 656 27.40 -42.73 -5.47
CA MET A 656 26.38 -42.47 -4.45
C MET A 656 26.75 -43.07 -3.09
N ARG A 657 27.24 -44.34 -3.07
CA ARG A 657 27.69 -44.97 -1.82
C ARG A 657 28.91 -44.28 -1.22
N ALA A 658 29.88 -43.87 -2.05
CA ALA A 658 31.02 -43.07 -1.61
C ALA A 658 30.62 -41.73 -1.02
N ALA A 659 29.66 -41.02 -1.64
CA ALA A 659 29.13 -39.77 -1.17
C ALA A 659 28.35 -39.91 0.15
N ALA A 660 27.61 -41.01 0.33
CA ALA A 660 26.94 -41.33 1.60
C ALA A 660 27.93 -41.55 2.76
N ALA A 661 29.13 -42.08 2.45
CA ALA A 661 30.18 -42.35 3.42
C ALA A 661 31.10 -41.14 3.70
N ASN A 662 31.15 -40.15 2.81
CA ASN A 662 32.06 -39.01 2.91
C ASN A 662 31.36 -37.68 2.57
N PRO A 663 31.13 -36.81 3.55
CA PRO A 663 30.47 -35.53 3.33
C PRO A 663 31.12 -34.65 2.25
N ALA A 664 32.45 -34.72 2.05
CA ALA A 664 33.15 -33.95 1.02
C ALA A 664 32.77 -34.34 -0.42
N LEU A 665 32.28 -35.58 -0.63
CA LEU A 665 31.83 -36.09 -1.93
C LEU A 665 30.34 -35.87 -2.20
N GLN A 666 29.57 -35.41 -1.21
CA GLN A 666 28.12 -35.23 -1.36
C GLN A 666 27.78 -34.16 -2.39
N ALA A 667 28.39 -32.97 -2.32
CA ALA A 667 28.12 -31.89 -3.25
C ALA A 667 28.45 -32.26 -4.72
N PRO A 668 29.62 -32.83 -5.06
CA PRO A 668 29.90 -33.29 -6.41
C PRO A 668 28.96 -34.40 -6.90
N ALA A 669 28.57 -35.34 -6.01
CA ALA A 669 27.63 -36.40 -6.37
C ALA A 669 26.22 -35.87 -6.65
N LEU A 670 25.75 -34.96 -5.84
CA LEU A 670 24.46 -34.29 -6.05
C LEU A 670 24.44 -33.48 -7.35
N ALA A 671 25.54 -32.80 -7.70
CA ALA A 671 25.66 -32.06 -8.95
C ALA A 671 25.57 -33.01 -10.18
N GLU A 672 26.23 -34.17 -10.16
CA GLU A 672 26.15 -35.15 -11.25
C GLU A 672 24.74 -35.74 -11.36
N ILE A 673 24.09 -36.05 -10.25
CA ILE A 673 22.71 -36.54 -10.22
C ILE A 673 21.78 -35.49 -10.82
N SER A 674 21.89 -34.24 -10.40
CA SER A 674 21.07 -33.14 -10.90
C SER A 674 21.20 -32.95 -12.40
N LYS A 675 22.42 -33.05 -12.91
CA LYS A 675 22.70 -33.03 -14.36
C LYS A 675 22.04 -34.19 -15.12
N LEU A 676 22.10 -35.41 -14.61
CA LEU A 676 21.45 -36.58 -15.24
C LEU A 676 19.94 -36.48 -15.21
N GLN A 677 19.39 -35.97 -14.12
CA GLN A 677 17.94 -35.70 -13.97
C GLN A 677 17.47 -34.59 -14.91
N SER A 678 18.24 -33.51 -15.07
CA SER A 678 17.91 -32.44 -16.00
C SER A 678 17.90 -32.89 -17.46
N LEU A 679 18.88 -33.74 -17.86
CA LEU A 679 18.92 -34.36 -19.19
C LEU A 679 17.71 -35.27 -19.43
N SER A 680 17.29 -36.02 -18.43
CA SER A 680 16.13 -36.91 -18.52
C SER A 680 14.83 -36.10 -18.57
N ALA A 681 14.70 -35.04 -17.77
CA ALA A 681 13.57 -34.13 -17.81
C ALA A 681 13.45 -33.38 -19.14
N ASP A 682 14.58 -32.95 -19.74
CA ASP A 682 14.61 -32.33 -21.08
C ASP A 682 14.18 -33.34 -22.18
N ARG A 683 14.55 -34.59 -22.06
CA ARG A 683 14.09 -35.65 -22.98
C ARG A 683 12.59 -35.89 -22.86
N ILE A 684 12.03 -35.87 -21.64
CA ILE A 684 10.60 -35.99 -21.39
C ILE A 684 9.85 -34.76 -21.93
N ALA A 685 10.40 -33.56 -21.76
CA ALA A 685 9.85 -32.36 -22.35
C ALA A 685 9.81 -32.41 -23.90
N LYS A 686 10.90 -32.90 -24.53
CA LYS A 686 10.94 -33.12 -25.98
C LYS A 686 9.92 -34.17 -26.44
N GLY A 687 9.71 -35.22 -25.66
CA GLY A 687 8.65 -36.20 -25.92
C GLY A 687 7.26 -35.61 -25.90
N TYR A 688 6.97 -34.73 -24.91
CA TYR A 688 5.70 -34.01 -24.82
C TYR A 688 5.41 -33.16 -26.07
N LEU A 689 6.41 -32.55 -26.68
CA LEU A 689 6.24 -31.75 -27.91
C LEU A 689 5.75 -32.58 -29.10
N GLY A 690 6.06 -33.87 -29.14
CA GLY A 690 5.61 -34.82 -30.16
C GLY A 690 4.20 -35.39 -29.90
N GLU A 691 3.66 -35.20 -28.72
CA GLU A 691 2.31 -35.66 -28.36
C GLU A 691 1.26 -34.56 -28.68
N ALA A 692 0.15 -34.96 -29.27
CA ALA A 692 -1.01 -34.07 -29.47
C ALA A 692 -1.83 -33.94 -28.18
N SER A 693 -1.16 -33.64 -27.07
CA SER A 693 -1.75 -33.60 -25.74
C SER A 693 -2.80 -32.50 -25.67
N PRO A 694 -4.02 -32.81 -25.15
CA PRO A 694 -5.05 -31.79 -24.95
C PRO A 694 -4.64 -30.82 -23.84
N ALA A 695 -5.11 -29.60 -23.92
CA ALA A 695 -4.95 -28.60 -22.89
C ALA A 695 -6.27 -27.89 -22.59
N ALA A 696 -6.50 -27.59 -21.31
CA ALA A 696 -7.64 -26.78 -20.91
C ALA A 696 -7.21 -25.30 -20.95
N PHE A 697 -8.02 -24.49 -21.60
CA PHE A 697 -7.82 -23.05 -21.70
C PHE A 697 -8.93 -22.31 -20.99
N LYS A 698 -8.56 -21.34 -20.17
CA LYS A 698 -9.46 -20.32 -19.66
C LYS A 698 -9.16 -19.05 -20.41
N ILE A 699 -10.14 -18.60 -21.21
CA ILE A 699 -10.03 -17.45 -22.10
C ILE A 699 -10.96 -16.36 -21.57
N ILE A 700 -10.43 -15.17 -21.36
CA ILE A 700 -11.19 -14.03 -20.80
C ILE A 700 -10.99 -12.81 -21.68
N VAL A 701 -12.08 -12.13 -22.00
CA VAL A 701 -12.07 -10.79 -22.57
C VAL A 701 -12.50 -9.82 -21.47
N ASN A 702 -11.56 -8.95 -21.06
CA ASN A 702 -11.76 -7.98 -19.99
C ASN A 702 -11.88 -6.56 -20.56
N PRO A 703 -13.10 -6.03 -20.76
CA PRO A 703 -13.29 -4.69 -21.29
C PRO A 703 -12.71 -3.64 -20.35
N LEU A 704 -12.02 -2.66 -20.93
CA LEU A 704 -11.50 -1.46 -20.26
C LEU A 704 -10.61 -1.71 -19.02
N VAL A 705 -10.16 -2.93 -18.74
CA VAL A 705 -9.34 -3.22 -17.55
C VAL A 705 -8.04 -2.40 -17.51
N ILE A 706 -7.46 -2.05 -18.66
CA ILE A 706 -6.27 -1.19 -18.76
C ILE A 706 -6.46 0.15 -18.03
N TRP A 707 -7.69 0.68 -18.03
CA TRP A 707 -8.02 1.95 -17.38
C TRP A 707 -7.96 1.89 -15.85
N MET A 708 -8.05 0.70 -15.27
CA MET A 708 -7.77 0.51 -13.84
C MET A 708 -6.31 0.86 -13.53
N TRP A 709 -5.37 0.36 -14.35
CA TRP A 709 -3.94 0.64 -14.19
C TRP A 709 -3.61 2.11 -14.48
N ILE A 710 -4.15 2.64 -15.58
CA ILE A 710 -3.97 4.06 -15.96
C ILE A 710 -4.54 4.96 -14.88
N GLY A 711 -5.74 4.69 -14.37
CA GLY A 711 -6.36 5.45 -13.29
C GLY A 711 -5.54 5.44 -12.01
N GLY A 712 -4.98 4.28 -11.63
CA GLY A 712 -4.06 4.15 -10.50
C GLY A 712 -2.79 4.99 -10.67
N LEU A 713 -2.18 4.98 -11.85
CA LEU A 713 -1.01 5.81 -12.17
C LEU A 713 -1.33 7.32 -12.17
N ILE A 714 -2.51 7.72 -12.68
CA ILE A 714 -2.98 9.11 -12.60
C ILE A 714 -3.14 9.54 -11.13
N ALA A 715 -3.74 8.68 -10.29
CA ALA A 715 -3.90 8.95 -8.87
C ALA A 715 -2.53 9.08 -8.16
N LEU A 716 -1.60 8.20 -8.46
CA LEU A 716 -0.22 8.27 -7.96
C LEU A 716 0.45 9.59 -8.37
N ALA A 717 0.38 9.96 -9.64
CA ALA A 717 0.95 11.22 -10.13
C ALA A 717 0.34 12.45 -9.43
N GLY A 718 -0.99 12.46 -9.23
CA GLY A 718 -1.69 13.50 -8.49
C GLY A 718 -1.20 13.63 -7.04
N ALA A 719 -1.02 12.50 -6.36
CA ALA A 719 -0.52 12.45 -4.99
C ALA A 719 0.95 12.92 -4.89
N LEU A 720 1.81 12.54 -5.83
CA LEU A 720 3.18 13.03 -5.92
C LEU A 720 3.25 14.55 -6.15
N ILE A 721 2.35 15.10 -7.00
CA ILE A 721 2.20 16.55 -7.18
C ILE A 721 1.80 17.22 -5.86
N ALA A 722 0.86 16.62 -5.11
CA ALA A 722 0.41 17.15 -3.82
C ALA A 722 1.50 17.11 -2.73
N LEU A 723 2.37 16.10 -2.77
CA LEU A 723 3.53 15.94 -1.88
C LEU A 723 4.66 16.90 -2.19
N TRP A 724 4.82 17.32 -3.46
CA TRP A 724 5.96 18.11 -3.90
C TRP A 724 6.04 19.44 -3.13
N PRO A 725 7.21 19.79 -2.56
CA PRO A 725 7.36 21.01 -1.79
C PRO A 725 6.97 22.25 -2.61
N SER A 726 6.08 23.08 -2.10
CA SER A 726 5.88 24.41 -2.68
C SER A 726 7.18 25.21 -2.47
N ARG A 727 7.68 25.90 -3.50
CA ARG A 727 8.76 26.88 -3.37
C ARG A 727 8.25 28.03 -2.49
N GLY A 728 8.16 27.80 -1.19
CA GLY A 728 7.87 28.82 -0.20
C GLY A 728 9.11 29.70 -0.04
N ARG A 729 8.93 31.00 -0.14
CA ARG A 729 9.93 31.96 0.32
C ARG A 729 10.46 31.49 1.67
N ARG A 730 11.77 31.28 1.79
CA ARG A 730 12.51 31.31 3.06
C ARG A 730 12.34 32.72 3.63
N ARG A 731 11.19 33.03 4.20
CA ARG A 731 11.08 34.13 5.15
C ARG A 731 11.63 33.62 6.46
N GLY A 732 12.55 34.38 7.05
CA GLY A 732 13.25 34.05 8.27
C GLY A 732 12.32 33.45 9.34
N ALA A 733 12.84 32.49 10.08
CA ALA A 733 12.17 31.86 11.20
C ALA A 733 11.99 32.88 12.34
N LEU A 734 10.99 33.74 12.20
CA LEU A 734 10.42 34.42 13.35
C LEU A 734 9.63 33.35 14.12
N VAL A 735 9.91 33.24 15.42
CA VAL A 735 9.11 32.43 16.35
C VAL A 735 7.70 32.95 16.25
N ARG A 736 6.83 32.19 15.55
CA ARG A 736 5.42 32.56 15.38
C ARG A 736 4.68 32.24 16.67
N THR A 737 4.05 33.22 17.25
CA THR A 737 3.12 33.02 18.36
C THR A 737 1.88 32.26 17.88
N GLU A 738 1.16 31.62 18.77
CA GLU A 738 -0.10 30.93 18.46
C GLU A 738 -1.11 31.88 17.79
N GLY A 739 -1.14 33.13 18.22
CA GLY A 739 -1.92 34.22 17.62
C GLY A 739 -1.58 34.45 16.15
N ASP A 740 -0.28 34.45 15.78
CA ASP A 740 0.15 34.62 14.38
C ASP A 740 -0.31 33.45 13.49
N ALA A 741 -0.30 32.24 14.01
CA ALA A 741 -0.78 31.08 13.28
C ALA A 741 -2.29 31.13 13.01
N ARG A 742 -3.10 31.59 13.99
CA ARG A 742 -4.56 31.81 13.87
C ARG A 742 -4.86 32.92 12.87
N LYS A 743 -4.14 34.03 12.92
CA LYS A 743 -4.27 35.18 11.98
C LYS A 743 -3.98 34.70 10.55
N GLU A 744 -2.88 33.98 10.32
CA GLU A 744 -2.54 33.49 8.98
C GLU A 744 -3.56 32.47 8.46
N ALA A 745 -4.11 31.62 9.32
CA ALA A 745 -5.18 30.70 8.94
C ALA A 745 -6.42 31.47 8.46
N LYS A 746 -6.80 32.54 9.15
CA LYS A 746 -7.94 33.41 8.80
C LYS A 746 -7.74 34.13 7.46
N TYR A 747 -6.56 34.69 7.24
CA TYR A 747 -6.25 35.33 5.94
C TYR A 747 -6.27 34.34 4.78
N ARG A 748 -5.93 33.07 5.03
CA ARG A 748 -6.07 32.01 4.01
C ARG A 748 -7.52 31.68 3.71
N GLU A 749 -8.41 31.69 4.74
CA GLU A 749 -9.84 31.49 4.53
C GLU A 749 -10.44 32.60 3.66
N ILE A 750 -10.12 33.85 3.95
CA ILE A 750 -10.56 35.03 3.15
C ILE A 750 -10.11 34.84 1.69
N ARG A 751 -8.83 34.56 1.47
CA ARG A 751 -8.29 34.35 0.13
C ARG A 751 -8.91 33.14 -0.59
N ASP A 752 -9.25 32.07 0.13
CA ASP A 752 -9.91 30.92 -0.47
C ASP A 752 -11.37 31.26 -0.86
N ALA A 753 -12.07 32.12 -0.09
CA ALA A 753 -13.39 32.61 -0.43
C ALA A 753 -13.35 33.55 -1.68
N GLU A 754 -12.36 34.45 -1.77
CA GLU A 754 -12.11 35.27 -2.96
C GLU A 754 -11.84 34.41 -4.22
N LEU A 755 -11.04 33.35 -4.09
CA LEU A 755 -10.78 32.42 -5.18
C LEU A 755 -12.01 31.59 -5.58
N ASP A 756 -12.82 31.16 -4.61
CA ASP A 756 -14.06 30.42 -4.88
C ASP A 756 -15.11 31.32 -5.53
N HIS A 757 -15.17 32.63 -5.17
CA HIS A 757 -15.99 33.62 -5.85
C HIS A 757 -15.50 33.91 -7.28
N ALA A 758 -14.20 34.16 -7.47
CA ALA A 758 -13.61 34.37 -8.79
C ALA A 758 -13.76 33.14 -9.71
N ALA A 759 -13.85 31.94 -9.13
CA ALA A 759 -14.13 30.69 -9.84
C ALA A 759 -15.62 30.44 -10.09
N GLY A 760 -16.51 31.34 -9.67
CA GLY A 760 -17.96 31.28 -9.89
C GLY A 760 -18.72 30.30 -8.99
N LYS A 761 -18.10 29.84 -7.88
CA LYS A 761 -18.75 28.95 -6.88
C LYS A 761 -19.68 29.66 -5.92
N LEU A 762 -19.39 30.91 -5.66
CA LEU A 762 -20.20 31.79 -4.83
C LEU A 762 -20.83 32.87 -5.72
N SER A 763 -22.08 33.19 -5.46
CA SER A 763 -22.70 34.40 -6.01
C SER A 763 -22.10 35.62 -5.35
N ASP A 764 -22.31 36.82 -5.93
CA ASP A 764 -21.88 38.09 -5.34
C ASP A 764 -22.49 38.29 -3.94
N GLU A 765 -23.74 37.88 -3.77
CA GLU A 765 -24.46 37.94 -2.50
C GLU A 765 -23.89 36.94 -1.46
N ASP A 766 -23.71 35.68 -1.84
CA ASP A 766 -23.10 34.66 -0.98
C ASP A 766 -21.68 35.05 -0.57
N PHE A 767 -20.91 35.63 -1.51
CA PHE A 767 -19.55 36.08 -1.26
C PHE A 767 -19.52 37.27 -0.31
N ALA A 768 -20.37 38.29 -0.54
CA ALA A 768 -20.42 39.46 0.31
C ALA A 768 -20.75 39.11 1.78
N LEU A 769 -21.71 38.21 2.00
CA LEU A 769 -22.05 37.70 3.33
C LEU A 769 -20.88 36.96 3.99
N LEU A 770 -20.24 36.07 3.25
CA LEU A 770 -19.13 35.26 3.75
C LEU A 770 -17.89 36.12 4.02
N ASP A 771 -17.53 37.03 3.11
CA ASP A 771 -16.38 37.94 3.26
C ASP A 771 -16.54 38.84 4.47
N ALA A 772 -17.75 39.44 4.66
CA ALA A 772 -18.06 40.26 5.82
C ALA A 772 -17.95 39.47 7.14
N GLU A 773 -18.35 38.20 7.16
CA GLU A 773 -18.23 37.34 8.34
C GLU A 773 -16.74 37.01 8.61
N LEU A 774 -15.99 36.62 7.59
CA LEU A 774 -14.57 36.28 7.71
C LEU A 774 -13.71 37.46 8.13
N ARG A 775 -14.01 38.66 7.62
CA ARG A 775 -13.31 39.90 8.03
C ARG A 775 -13.65 40.32 9.46
N ARG A 776 -14.90 40.18 9.91
CA ARG A 776 -15.25 40.36 11.32
C ARG A 776 -14.50 39.42 12.25
N GLU A 777 -14.45 38.15 11.92
CA GLU A 777 -13.65 37.16 12.68
C GLU A 777 -12.15 37.49 12.67
N ALA A 778 -11.61 38.04 11.57
CA ALA A 778 -10.23 38.47 11.49
C ALA A 778 -9.94 39.68 12.41
N VAL A 779 -10.85 40.67 12.47
CA VAL A 779 -10.73 41.82 13.35
C VAL A 779 -10.77 41.39 14.82
N GLN A 780 -11.71 40.53 15.22
CA GLN A 780 -11.75 39.98 16.59
C GLN A 780 -10.44 39.28 17.01
N LEU A 781 -9.79 38.59 16.07
CA LEU A 781 -8.47 37.96 16.33
C LEU A 781 -7.33 38.99 16.41
N LEU A 782 -7.49 40.18 15.83
CA LEU A 782 -6.51 41.25 15.95
C LEU A 782 -6.70 41.98 17.29
N ASP A 783 -7.93 42.33 17.66
CA ASP A 783 -8.26 43.02 18.90
C ASP A 783 -7.94 42.19 20.15
N GLY A 784 -8.22 40.86 20.13
CA GLY A 784 -7.89 39.93 21.20
C GLY A 784 -6.38 39.78 21.42
N ALA A 785 -5.56 39.88 20.35
CA ALA A 785 -4.11 39.82 20.46
C ALA A 785 -3.47 41.12 20.97
N GLU A 786 -4.13 42.28 20.81
CA GLU A 786 -3.69 43.54 21.39
C GLU A 786 -4.01 43.60 22.89
N SER A 787 -5.12 43.00 23.34
CA SER A 787 -5.47 42.93 24.75
C SER A 787 -4.54 41.98 25.53
N ASP A 788 -4.15 40.85 24.97
CA ASP A 788 -3.16 39.91 25.55
C ASP A 788 -1.76 40.52 25.58
N GLY A 789 -1.38 41.34 24.62
CA GLY A 789 -0.11 42.06 24.57
C GLY A 789 -0.03 43.20 25.58
N ALA A 790 -1.16 43.85 25.92
CA ALA A 790 -1.21 44.95 26.88
C ALA A 790 -1.13 44.45 28.33
N VAL A 791 -1.56 43.21 28.62
CA VAL A 791 -1.49 42.65 30.00
C VAL A 791 -0.07 42.22 30.36
N THR A 792 0.79 41.92 29.39
CA THR A 792 2.18 41.50 29.63
C THR A 792 3.17 42.68 29.77
N THR A 793 2.75 43.94 29.50
CA THR A 793 3.62 45.12 29.64
C THR A 793 3.44 45.93 30.92
N ASN A 794 2.41 45.59 31.74
CA ASN A 794 2.11 46.32 32.97
C ASN A 794 2.55 45.64 34.27
N GLY A 795 3.49 44.70 34.20
CA GLY A 795 3.98 43.92 35.33
C GLY A 795 5.46 44.14 35.67
N SER A 796 6.00 45.39 35.59
CA SER A 796 7.36 45.64 36.09
C SER A 796 7.67 47.17 36.13
N THR A 797 7.03 47.87 37.06
CA THR A 797 7.58 49.20 37.53
C THR A 797 7.27 49.35 39.00
N ASN A 798 8.10 48.71 39.83
CA ASN A 798 8.40 49.19 41.19
C ASN A 798 9.92 49.29 41.28
N GLY A 799 10.43 50.47 40.94
CA GLY A 799 11.78 50.92 41.15
C GLY A 799 11.71 52.30 41.81
N THR A 800 12.13 52.33 43.04
CA THR A 800 12.33 53.52 43.95
C THR A 800 13.07 54.67 43.23
N PRO A 801 12.73 55.93 43.49
CA PRO A 801 13.39 57.08 42.88
C PRO A 801 14.79 57.28 43.53
N ALA A 802 15.83 57.29 42.71
CA ALA A 802 17.20 57.67 43.08
C ALA A 802 17.37 59.20 42.95
N GLU A 803 17.88 59.85 44.00
CA GLU A 803 18.28 61.23 44.10
C GLU A 803 19.21 61.75 43.01
N PRO A 804 19.15 63.06 42.70
CA PRO A 804 20.01 63.64 41.66
C PRO A 804 21.43 63.87 42.22
N ARG A 805 22.43 63.29 41.54
CA ARG A 805 23.88 63.66 41.76
C ARG A 805 24.27 64.81 40.86
N GLU A 806 24.85 65.80 41.61
CA GLU A 806 25.42 67.06 41.21
C GLU A 806 26.51 66.90 40.10
N LYS A 807 26.52 67.85 39.19
CA LYS A 807 27.57 68.06 38.20
C LYS A 807 28.77 68.72 38.87
N VAL A 808 29.98 68.14 38.67
CA VAL A 808 31.22 68.86 38.89
C VAL A 808 32.00 68.75 37.54
N PRO A 809 32.53 69.87 37.02
CA PRO A 809 33.37 69.87 35.79
C PRO A 809 34.85 69.78 36.12
N HIS A 810 35.59 69.14 35.18
CA HIS A 810 36.97 69.39 34.87
C HIS A 810 37.54 68.32 33.91
N GLY A 811 38.21 68.85 32.89
CA GLY A 811 39.55 68.81 32.40
C GLY A 811 39.52 68.42 30.91
#